data_d77646fbccee01e7bdc112aae1207396
#
_entry.id   d77646fbccee01e7bdc112aae1207396
#
_cell.length_a   1.000
_cell.length_b   1.000
_cell.length_c   1.000
_cell.angle_alpha   90.00
_cell.angle_beta   90.00
_cell.angle_gamma   90.00
#
_symmetry.space_group_name_H-M   'P 1'
#
loop_
_entity.id
_entity.type
_entity.pdbx_description
1 polymer ?
#
loop_
_entity_poly.entity_id
_entity_poly.type
_entity_poly.pdbx_seq_one_letter_code
_entity_poly.pdbx_strand_id
1 'polypeptide(L)'
;MVPAALHAQPSSDFRAVYVNNGILATGIGLGGQVGIGGTNYEVIGRITLGTAQGARFTADDDNQPLIFAYPYPCGNFGVVTVRVVSAEETTDVIWGTDDGEWVDGIEPFADRNGRFMITGRWRHPDTGIRVDQMVELVGAYARITWTVTNEGTTTQRVGLRLLLDEEVGGGVGVPTAHYVLVPGYFPVQNDLDLQGNQVPSHVDAAPRRTANAPIMRWLLKQSGLTTPDRVVVAQFSRLAANLWDFTPAAGLDVTDYAFACYWNPQTIAPGRSRTIVTMVGLGTSSNDPVGRYALDTESPGVVGLDASRTNQLSPEEFTISASVTNYLLQNALQNFAFENVSVAISLPRGLRLAAGESLTKTISTILPGEVATVSWRVQPTGERSGELTYRVYSTVSPGSLSKSVTRSVTVPMTAKVDLKPSYQMVSLPFAFDNADPAAVLGLEPGDFTILRWDSTERRYAVVNTIRPGEGYWLRANTEQTVSLTGARVAGDAFSGTLRLPLPRGWVQIGNPYPYPVPIGLIRFVDTAQGVAITFAEAVQRGLVRSVLFYYDITPPAGYKPISLYGDPAAPMSPGLGYWLYVDGRGLEIIFPNVVVPGATILFPSRFGAAPYQWQIQFVAQSGEKMDATAVIGAASRASDAIDVFDMPKPPAPVEDSVRTMLIAPDGQSVLAQDIRAEGTRRQVWEMVVTSPQPDSVVVLRWNGVQSVPSTLRLKLVDTETKVTRDLRSTASYSFTMGASGSRRFQIVAEPRGAVGLRIASLRVAQTRGGGFAISYTLSDSAKAQVRILSGTGKVIQTLQAGETASRGVINLTWNGRDSAGIAVPAGSYLVEVIAASEDGQTARAVKPIVITR
;
A
#
# COMPACT_ATOMS: atom_id res chain seq x y z
N MET A 1 -19.33 0.46 -14.41
CA MET A 1 -20.38 0.55 -13.37
C MET A 1 -19.64 0.84 -12.08
N VAL A 2 -19.75 2.06 -11.61
CA VAL A 2 -19.35 2.42 -10.24
C VAL A 2 -20.16 1.50 -9.32
N PRO A 3 -19.56 0.80 -8.33
CA PRO A 3 -20.39 0.09 -7.37
C PRO A 3 -21.24 1.14 -6.66
N ALA A 4 -22.52 1.08 -6.92
CA ALA A 4 -23.51 1.76 -6.14
C ALA A 4 -23.58 1.09 -4.76
N ALA A 5 -22.82 1.61 -3.81
CA ALA A 5 -22.84 1.20 -2.42
C ALA A 5 -22.66 2.39 -1.49
N LEU A 6 -23.46 3.40 -1.72
CA LEU A 6 -23.85 4.39 -0.72
C LEU A 6 -25.37 4.53 -0.86
N HIS A 7 -26.09 3.49 -0.50
CA HIS A 7 -27.55 3.47 -0.60
C HIS A 7 -28.19 3.25 0.76
N ALA A 8 -28.04 4.24 1.61
CA ALA A 8 -29.24 4.78 2.22
C ALA A 8 -29.40 6.15 1.55
N GLN A 9 -30.32 6.28 0.61
CA GLN A 9 -30.72 7.62 0.17
C GLN A 9 -31.26 8.35 1.42
N PRO A 10 -30.72 9.55 1.70
CA PRO A 10 -31.33 10.37 2.75
C PRO A 10 -32.81 10.55 2.38
N SER A 11 -33.66 10.59 3.40
CA SER A 11 -35.02 11.12 3.22
C SER A 11 -34.92 12.44 2.48
N SER A 12 -35.89 12.81 1.70
CA SER A 12 -35.90 14.00 0.81
C SER A 12 -35.53 15.33 1.51
N ASP A 13 -35.38 15.31 2.82
CA ASP A 13 -35.13 16.48 3.67
C ASP A 13 -33.66 16.71 4.04
N PHE A 14 -32.74 15.78 3.71
CA PHE A 14 -31.31 15.92 4.02
C PHE A 14 -30.47 15.97 2.74
N ARG A 15 -30.04 17.16 2.38
CA ARG A 15 -29.10 17.38 1.28
C ARG A 15 -27.69 17.40 1.83
N ALA A 16 -26.79 16.66 1.20
CA ALA A 16 -25.37 16.71 1.52
C ALA A 16 -24.52 16.44 0.28
N VAL A 17 -23.31 16.95 0.31
CA VAL A 17 -22.29 16.71 -0.70
C VAL A 17 -21.25 15.79 -0.09
N TYR A 18 -20.90 14.73 -0.80
CA TYR A 18 -19.97 13.71 -0.32
C TYR A 18 -18.78 13.55 -1.25
N VAL A 19 -17.64 13.30 -0.65
CA VAL A 19 -16.45 12.77 -1.33
C VAL A 19 -15.92 11.56 -0.57
N ASN A 20 -15.32 10.62 -1.30
CA ASN A 20 -14.79 9.40 -0.70
C ASN A 20 -13.54 9.00 -1.48
N ASN A 21 -12.49 8.62 -0.77
CA ASN A 21 -11.22 8.17 -1.34
C ASN A 21 -11.03 6.65 -1.25
N GLY A 22 -12.09 5.93 -0.91
CA GLY A 22 -12.10 4.49 -0.71
C GLY A 22 -11.80 4.05 0.72
N ILE A 23 -11.05 4.82 1.51
CA ILE A 23 -10.77 4.56 2.94
C ILE A 23 -11.79 5.29 3.79
N LEU A 24 -11.85 6.59 3.61
CA LEU A 24 -12.76 7.51 4.30
C LEU A 24 -13.78 8.09 3.33
N ALA A 25 -14.91 8.45 3.88
CA ALA A 25 -15.88 9.30 3.24
C ALA A 25 -16.18 10.49 4.16
N THR A 26 -16.27 11.66 3.59
CA THR A 26 -16.70 12.88 4.28
C THR A 26 -17.83 13.53 3.51
N GLY A 27 -18.74 14.17 4.24
CA GLY A 27 -19.83 14.91 3.66
C GLY A 27 -19.97 16.28 4.31
N ILE A 28 -20.58 17.21 3.59
CA ILE A 28 -20.96 18.52 4.09
C ILE A 28 -22.46 18.67 3.91
N GLY A 29 -23.17 18.98 5.01
CA GLY A 29 -24.60 19.21 5.00
C GLY A 29 -24.99 20.50 4.30
N LEU A 30 -26.03 20.43 3.44
CA LEU A 30 -26.62 21.57 2.74
C LEU A 30 -27.85 22.12 3.45
N GLY A 31 -27.99 21.87 4.75
CA GLY A 31 -29.07 22.35 5.59
C GLY A 31 -29.26 21.51 6.85
N GLY A 32 -30.14 21.92 7.74
CA GLY A 32 -30.53 21.25 8.96
C GLY A 32 -30.25 22.06 10.21
N GLN A 33 -30.98 21.82 11.28
CA GLN A 33 -30.94 22.62 12.51
C GLN A 33 -29.89 22.15 13.50
N VAL A 34 -29.28 23.09 14.18
CA VAL A 34 -28.28 22.89 15.24
C VAL A 34 -28.73 23.65 16.49
N GLY A 35 -28.89 22.96 17.59
CA GLY A 35 -29.19 23.58 18.90
C GLY A 35 -27.90 23.90 19.66
N ILE A 36 -27.52 25.16 19.74
CA ILE A 36 -26.39 25.65 20.53
C ILE A 36 -26.78 26.85 21.34
N GLY A 37 -26.39 26.89 22.63
CA GLY A 37 -26.72 28.02 23.52
C GLY A 37 -28.21 28.21 23.76
N GLY A 38 -29.02 27.16 23.60
CA GLY A 38 -30.49 27.24 23.75
C GLY A 38 -31.21 27.79 22.51
N THR A 39 -30.51 28.08 21.43
CA THR A 39 -31.06 28.58 20.15
C THR A 39 -30.86 27.52 19.06
N ASN A 40 -31.85 27.33 18.20
CA ASN A 40 -31.76 26.49 17.03
C ASN A 40 -31.34 27.34 15.83
N TYR A 41 -30.21 27.01 15.23
CA TYR A 41 -29.67 27.62 14.00
C TYR A 41 -29.85 26.68 12.81
N GLU A 42 -30.21 27.22 11.67
CA GLU A 42 -30.07 26.49 10.41
C GLU A 42 -28.62 26.65 9.93
N VAL A 43 -27.89 25.55 9.81
CA VAL A 43 -26.46 25.56 9.47
C VAL A 43 -26.19 24.73 8.23
N ILE A 44 -25.62 25.36 7.24
CA ILE A 44 -25.03 24.71 6.05
C ILE A 44 -23.53 24.58 6.30
N GLY A 45 -22.90 23.50 5.83
CA GLY A 45 -21.44 23.36 5.90
C GLY A 45 -20.93 22.46 7.04
N ARG A 46 -21.81 21.82 7.78
CA ARG A 46 -21.44 20.86 8.82
C ARG A 46 -20.73 19.67 8.21
N ILE A 47 -19.66 19.23 8.89
CA ILE A 47 -18.81 18.14 8.43
C ILE A 47 -19.32 16.85 9.07
N THR A 48 -19.41 15.78 8.27
CA THR A 48 -19.50 14.40 8.74
C THR A 48 -18.32 13.59 8.23
N LEU A 49 -17.92 12.56 8.96
CA LEU A 49 -16.79 11.71 8.61
C LEU A 49 -17.05 10.27 9.04
N GLY A 50 -16.74 9.35 8.17
CA GLY A 50 -16.80 7.92 8.45
C GLY A 50 -15.87 7.15 7.53
N THR A 51 -15.86 5.84 7.70
CA THR A 51 -15.14 4.96 6.79
C THR A 51 -15.95 4.71 5.53
N ALA A 52 -15.28 4.59 4.38
CA ALA A 52 -15.86 4.05 3.17
C ALA A 52 -15.70 2.52 3.18
N GLN A 53 -14.56 2.02 2.74
CA GLN A 53 -14.16 0.61 2.88
C GLN A 53 -13.21 0.39 4.05
N GLY A 54 -12.89 1.46 4.79
CA GLY A 54 -11.98 1.39 5.92
C GLY A 54 -10.54 1.05 5.54
N ALA A 55 -9.80 0.59 6.53
CA ALA A 55 -8.38 0.28 6.43
C ALA A 55 -8.09 -1.21 6.53
N ARG A 56 -9.08 -2.06 6.80
CA ARG A 56 -8.93 -3.49 7.02
C ARG A 56 -9.32 -4.32 5.81
N PHE A 57 -8.81 -5.55 5.77
CA PHE A 57 -9.16 -6.53 4.74
C PHE A 57 -10.53 -7.21 4.97
N THR A 58 -11.17 -6.94 6.11
CA THR A 58 -12.49 -7.44 6.49
C THR A 58 -13.49 -6.30 6.41
N ALA A 59 -14.77 -6.62 6.22
CA ALA A 59 -15.84 -5.63 6.15
C ALA A 59 -16.23 -5.02 7.51
N ASP A 60 -15.49 -5.32 8.58
CA ASP A 60 -15.83 -4.92 9.94
C ASP A 60 -15.72 -3.40 10.16
N ASP A 61 -14.92 -2.72 9.36
CA ASP A 61 -14.72 -1.28 9.39
C ASP A 61 -15.29 -0.56 8.16
N ASP A 62 -16.08 -1.26 7.31
CA ASP A 62 -16.75 -0.66 6.17
C ASP A 62 -17.94 0.18 6.66
N ASN A 63 -18.08 1.41 6.12
CA ASN A 63 -19.22 2.32 6.38
C ASN A 63 -19.50 2.60 7.88
N GLN A 64 -18.44 2.65 8.70
CA GLN A 64 -18.56 2.96 10.12
C GLN A 64 -18.49 4.46 10.39
N PRO A 65 -19.31 5.02 11.27
CA PRO A 65 -19.18 6.41 11.69
C PRO A 65 -17.89 6.63 12.49
N LEU A 66 -17.28 7.79 12.29
CA LEU A 66 -16.24 8.35 13.14
C LEU A 66 -16.73 9.61 13.85
N ILE A 67 -17.60 10.37 13.19
CA ILE A 67 -18.33 11.51 13.75
C ILE A 67 -19.81 11.15 13.73
N PHE A 68 -20.53 11.55 14.77
CA PHE A 68 -21.93 11.22 14.95
C PHE A 68 -22.77 11.54 13.71
N ALA A 69 -23.77 10.70 13.48
CA ALA A 69 -24.71 10.75 12.37
C ALA A 69 -24.13 10.52 10.97
N TYR A 70 -22.88 10.11 10.82
CA TYR A 70 -22.43 9.63 9.51
C TYR A 70 -23.33 8.49 9.02
N PRO A 71 -23.74 8.44 7.74
CA PRO A 71 -23.36 9.33 6.64
C PRO A 71 -24.18 10.63 6.53
N TYR A 72 -25.12 10.86 7.39
CA TYR A 72 -26.03 12.00 7.32
C TYR A 72 -25.51 13.18 8.15
N PRO A 73 -25.09 14.30 7.55
CA PRO A 73 -24.65 15.47 8.28
C PRO A 73 -25.85 16.24 8.85
N CYS A 74 -26.59 15.60 9.75
CA CYS A 74 -27.72 16.17 10.47
C CYS A 74 -27.42 16.16 11.96
N GLY A 75 -27.76 17.21 12.68
CA GLY A 75 -27.51 17.34 14.12
C GLY A 75 -26.32 18.28 14.43
N ASN A 76 -25.83 18.24 15.66
CA ASN A 76 -24.95 19.28 16.22
C ASN A 76 -23.44 19.04 16.03
N PHE A 77 -22.99 18.47 14.91
CA PHE A 77 -21.61 17.97 14.75
C PHE A 77 -20.81 18.74 13.72
N GLY A 78 -19.50 18.80 13.93
CA GLY A 78 -18.60 19.49 13.03
C GLY A 78 -18.94 20.99 12.92
N VAL A 79 -19.35 21.59 14.02
CA VAL A 79 -19.78 22.98 14.07
C VAL A 79 -18.59 23.89 14.30
N VAL A 80 -18.43 24.86 13.42
CA VAL A 80 -17.38 25.89 13.51
C VAL A 80 -17.99 27.19 14.05
N THR A 81 -17.50 27.64 15.20
CA THR A 81 -17.81 28.97 15.73
C THR A 81 -16.67 29.92 15.45
N VAL A 82 -16.99 31.09 14.96
CA VAL A 82 -16.04 32.18 14.69
C VAL A 82 -16.23 33.24 15.75
N ARG A 83 -15.21 33.50 16.57
CA ARG A 83 -15.20 34.64 17.50
C ARG A 83 -14.48 35.82 16.87
N VAL A 84 -15.18 36.91 16.75
CA VAL A 84 -14.64 38.19 16.25
C VAL A 84 -14.61 39.19 17.40
N VAL A 85 -13.41 39.71 17.69
CA VAL A 85 -13.20 40.73 18.71
C VAL A 85 -12.77 42.05 18.04
N SER A 86 -13.66 43.00 18.03
CA SER A 86 -13.39 44.36 17.58
C SER A 86 -13.01 45.25 18.79
N ALA A 87 -12.81 46.53 18.52
CA ALA A 87 -12.59 47.53 19.59
C ALA A 87 -13.84 47.77 20.44
N GLU A 88 -15.03 47.50 19.89
CA GLU A 88 -16.31 47.85 20.49
C GLU A 88 -17.03 46.65 21.12
N GLU A 89 -16.91 45.45 20.50
CA GLU A 89 -17.64 44.26 20.94
C GLU A 89 -16.94 42.94 20.60
N THR A 90 -17.42 41.88 21.23
CA THR A 90 -17.09 40.49 20.89
C THR A 90 -18.34 39.81 20.34
N THR A 91 -18.23 39.32 19.12
CA THR A 91 -19.32 38.63 18.41
C THR A 91 -18.93 37.19 18.16
N ASP A 92 -19.81 36.25 18.52
CA ASP A 92 -19.66 34.83 18.24
C ASP A 92 -20.71 34.42 17.22
N VAL A 93 -20.27 33.93 16.08
CA VAL A 93 -21.15 33.47 15.00
C VAL A 93 -20.84 32.04 14.61
N ILE A 94 -21.85 31.29 14.18
CA ILE A 94 -21.67 29.94 13.65
C ILE A 94 -21.45 30.05 12.15
N TRP A 95 -20.35 29.50 11.66
CA TRP A 95 -20.04 29.43 10.24
C TRP A 95 -21.12 28.65 9.49
N GLY A 96 -21.66 29.22 8.43
CA GLY A 96 -22.65 28.58 7.57
C GLY A 96 -24.11 28.80 7.98
N THR A 97 -24.39 29.69 8.98
CA THR A 97 -25.77 30.13 9.30
C THR A 97 -26.27 31.14 8.28
N ASP A 98 -27.59 31.43 8.36
CA ASP A 98 -28.28 32.46 7.59
C ASP A 98 -27.93 33.89 8.03
N ASP A 99 -27.20 34.08 9.14
CA ASP A 99 -26.57 35.34 9.52
C ASP A 99 -25.49 35.79 8.55
N GLY A 100 -25.03 34.91 7.64
CA GLY A 100 -24.03 35.21 6.64
C GLY A 100 -24.41 34.79 5.22
N GLU A 101 -23.50 35.02 4.30
CA GLU A 101 -23.69 34.81 2.87
C GLU A 101 -22.71 33.77 2.31
N TRP A 102 -23.24 32.88 1.49
CA TRP A 102 -22.40 31.96 0.70
C TRP A 102 -21.91 32.63 -0.57
N VAL A 103 -20.57 32.76 -0.74
CA VAL A 103 -19.97 33.47 -1.86
C VAL A 103 -20.04 32.67 -3.16
N ASP A 104 -19.71 31.37 -3.11
CA ASP A 104 -19.62 30.50 -4.29
C ASP A 104 -20.41 29.18 -4.15
N GLY A 105 -21.22 29.05 -3.10
CA GLY A 105 -21.90 27.81 -2.75
C GLY A 105 -20.94 26.74 -2.21
N ILE A 106 -21.51 25.57 -1.87
CA ILE A 106 -20.74 24.38 -1.52
C ILE A 106 -20.60 23.54 -2.76
N GLU A 107 -19.40 23.44 -3.32
CA GLU A 107 -19.13 22.62 -4.50
C GLU A 107 -18.40 21.35 -4.09
N PRO A 108 -18.92 20.14 -4.45
CA PRO A 108 -18.15 18.94 -4.34
C PRO A 108 -17.10 18.89 -5.44
N PHE A 109 -15.85 18.94 -5.04
CA PHE A 109 -14.76 18.75 -5.97
C PHE A 109 -14.11 17.38 -5.76
N ALA A 110 -14.20 16.50 -6.77
CA ALA A 110 -13.00 15.82 -7.18
C ALA A 110 -12.17 16.87 -7.90
N ASP A 111 -11.27 17.54 -7.21
CA ASP A 111 -10.53 18.67 -7.73
C ASP A 111 -9.86 18.30 -9.05
N ARG A 112 -9.74 19.30 -9.95
CA ARG A 112 -8.90 19.23 -11.15
C ARG A 112 -7.46 18.79 -10.85
N ASN A 113 -7.05 18.80 -9.58
CA ASN A 113 -5.76 18.33 -9.08
C ASN A 113 -5.77 16.90 -8.52
N GLY A 114 -6.87 16.15 -8.63
CA GLY A 114 -6.96 14.77 -8.15
C GLY A 114 -7.05 14.62 -6.63
N ARG A 115 -7.37 15.68 -5.90
CA ARG A 115 -7.66 15.65 -4.48
C ARG A 115 -9.15 15.42 -4.27
N PHE A 116 -9.50 14.57 -3.32
CA PHE A 116 -10.88 14.42 -2.89
C PHE A 116 -11.18 15.51 -1.87
N MET A 117 -11.81 16.58 -2.29
CA MET A 117 -12.05 17.74 -1.44
C MET A 117 -13.42 18.38 -1.67
N ILE A 118 -13.91 19.00 -0.61
CA ILE A 118 -15.11 19.81 -0.60
C ILE A 118 -14.70 21.19 -0.10
N THR A 119 -15.14 22.25 -0.78
CA THR A 119 -14.85 23.63 -0.40
C THR A 119 -16.14 24.40 -0.20
N GLY A 120 -16.12 25.40 0.68
CA GLY A 120 -17.20 26.33 0.87
C GLY A 120 -16.67 27.68 1.37
N ARG A 121 -17.19 28.77 0.84
CA ARG A 121 -16.83 30.13 1.24
C ARG A 121 -18.05 30.83 1.84
N TRP A 122 -17.91 31.25 3.08
CA TRP A 122 -18.98 31.93 3.81
C TRP A 122 -18.47 33.25 4.39
N ARG A 123 -19.26 34.29 4.31
CA ARG A 123 -18.95 35.64 4.76
C ARG A 123 -20.01 36.10 5.74
N HIS A 124 -19.59 36.68 6.86
CA HIS A 124 -20.48 37.37 7.79
C HIS A 124 -20.46 38.84 7.47
N PRO A 125 -21.57 39.46 7.00
CA PRO A 125 -21.61 40.84 6.50
C PRO A 125 -21.25 41.88 7.56
N ASP A 126 -21.81 41.74 8.77
CA ASP A 126 -21.65 42.73 9.84
C ASP A 126 -20.23 42.84 10.36
N THR A 127 -19.52 41.70 10.43
CA THR A 127 -18.12 41.72 10.87
C THR A 127 -17.14 41.88 9.70
N GLY A 128 -17.56 41.68 8.48
CA GLY A 128 -16.70 41.67 7.31
C GLY A 128 -15.68 40.49 7.29
N ILE A 129 -15.93 39.44 8.08
CA ILE A 129 -15.06 38.26 8.11
C ILE A 129 -15.57 37.20 7.15
N ARG A 130 -14.69 36.75 6.26
CA ARG A 130 -14.91 35.62 5.39
C ARG A 130 -14.12 34.40 5.92
N VAL A 131 -14.76 33.24 5.93
CA VAL A 131 -14.12 31.96 6.26
C VAL A 131 -14.31 30.98 5.11
N ASP A 132 -13.22 30.61 4.51
CA ASP A 132 -13.16 29.59 3.45
C ASP A 132 -12.81 28.27 4.12
N GLN A 133 -13.71 27.28 4.05
CA GLN A 133 -13.49 25.93 4.56
C GLN A 133 -13.15 24.98 3.41
N MET A 134 -12.12 24.17 3.62
CA MET A 134 -11.76 23.07 2.71
C MET A 134 -11.61 21.79 3.53
N VAL A 135 -12.28 20.73 3.12
CA VAL A 135 -12.14 19.39 3.67
C VAL A 135 -11.57 18.49 2.59
N GLU A 136 -10.38 17.97 2.80
CA GLU A 136 -9.62 17.14 1.85
C GLU A 136 -9.35 15.77 2.45
N LEU A 137 -9.69 14.71 1.72
CA LEU A 137 -9.37 13.34 2.15
C LEU A 137 -7.95 12.97 1.71
N VAL A 138 -7.08 12.73 2.69
CA VAL A 138 -5.66 12.43 2.52
C VAL A 138 -5.36 11.10 3.20
N GLY A 139 -5.32 10.01 2.44
CA GLY A 139 -5.16 8.66 3.01
C GLY A 139 -6.25 8.34 4.02
N ALA A 140 -5.87 7.96 5.23
CA ALA A 140 -6.78 7.64 6.32
C ALA A 140 -7.24 8.87 7.15
N TYR A 141 -7.03 10.09 6.66
CA TYR A 141 -7.40 11.32 7.35
C TYR A 141 -8.19 12.28 6.46
N ALA A 142 -9.11 13.01 7.09
CA ALA A 142 -9.69 14.23 6.54
C ALA A 142 -8.89 15.42 7.07
N ARG A 143 -8.26 16.16 6.17
CA ARG A 143 -7.59 17.42 6.46
C ARG A 143 -8.59 18.55 6.32
N ILE A 144 -8.78 19.30 7.36
CA ILE A 144 -9.69 20.44 7.41
C ILE A 144 -8.86 21.70 7.48
N THR A 145 -9.09 22.59 6.52
CA THR A 145 -8.40 23.88 6.42
C THR A 145 -9.41 25.00 6.43
N TRP A 146 -9.22 25.96 7.33
CA TRP A 146 -9.97 27.21 7.32
C TRP A 146 -9.03 28.36 7.02
N THR A 147 -9.41 29.17 6.02
CA THR A 147 -8.76 30.46 5.73
C THR A 147 -9.70 31.57 6.15
N VAL A 148 -9.34 32.25 7.24
CA VAL A 148 -10.09 33.37 7.80
C VAL A 148 -9.53 34.65 7.24
N THR A 149 -10.34 35.40 6.47
CA THR A 149 -9.95 36.67 5.83
C THR A 149 -10.75 37.79 6.42
N ASN A 150 -10.06 38.87 6.78
CA ASN A 150 -10.69 40.12 7.18
C ASN A 150 -10.93 41.00 5.93
N GLU A 151 -12.15 41.00 5.42
CA GLU A 151 -12.57 41.85 4.30
C GLU A 151 -13.14 43.22 4.75
N GLY A 152 -13.20 43.42 6.08
CA GLY A 152 -13.60 44.68 6.66
C GLY A 152 -12.54 45.76 6.54
N THR A 153 -12.85 46.96 7.02
CA THR A 153 -11.96 48.13 6.95
C THR A 153 -11.12 48.33 8.22
N THR A 154 -11.43 47.63 9.31
CA THR A 154 -10.74 47.73 10.60
C THR A 154 -10.00 46.46 10.96
N THR A 155 -8.94 46.60 11.74
CA THR A 155 -8.21 45.46 12.27
C THR A 155 -9.06 44.76 13.33
N GLN A 156 -9.20 43.45 13.23
CA GLN A 156 -9.99 42.62 14.16
C GLN A 156 -9.15 41.44 14.71
N ARG A 157 -9.53 40.91 15.85
CA ARG A 157 -8.97 39.67 16.33
C ARG A 157 -9.97 38.53 16.12
N VAL A 158 -9.57 37.50 15.40
CA VAL A 158 -10.48 36.41 15.00
C VAL A 158 -9.94 35.08 15.48
N GLY A 159 -10.80 34.30 16.15
CA GLY A 159 -10.57 32.93 16.59
C GLY A 159 -11.58 31.95 15.99
N LEU A 160 -11.24 30.68 15.99
CA LEU A 160 -12.14 29.59 15.60
C LEU A 160 -12.27 28.58 16.74
N ARG A 161 -13.47 28.02 16.90
CA ARG A 161 -13.75 26.85 17.73
C ARG A 161 -14.38 25.78 16.84
N LEU A 162 -13.82 24.57 16.83
CA LEU A 162 -14.46 23.41 16.22
C LEU A 162 -15.01 22.51 17.34
N LEU A 163 -16.31 22.22 17.28
CA LEU A 163 -16.97 21.23 18.12
C LEU A 163 -17.22 19.97 17.29
N LEU A 164 -16.68 18.85 17.73
CA LEU A 164 -16.92 17.53 17.17
C LEU A 164 -17.58 16.63 18.21
N ASP A 165 -18.62 15.95 17.78
CA ASP A 165 -19.27 14.87 18.49
C ASP A 165 -18.87 13.56 17.82
N GLU A 166 -18.25 12.67 18.57
CA GLU A 166 -17.75 11.42 18.03
C GLU A 166 -18.74 10.27 18.20
N GLU A 167 -18.82 9.42 17.20
CA GLU A 167 -19.54 8.15 17.24
C GLU A 167 -18.70 7.07 16.59
N VAL A 168 -18.16 6.15 17.34
CA VAL A 168 -17.22 5.16 16.84
C VAL A 168 -17.80 3.75 16.96
N GLY A 169 -17.97 3.07 15.80
CA GLY A 169 -18.34 1.66 15.76
C GLY A 169 -19.79 1.34 16.15
N GLY A 170 -20.69 2.30 16.06
CA GLY A 170 -22.14 2.13 16.19
C GLY A 170 -22.82 2.13 14.83
N GLY A 171 -23.87 1.32 14.66
CA GLY A 171 -24.75 1.53 13.52
C GLY A 171 -25.43 2.90 13.61
N VAL A 172 -25.79 3.48 12.47
CA VAL A 172 -26.43 4.80 12.38
C VAL A 172 -27.52 4.98 13.44
N GLY A 173 -27.33 5.94 14.34
CA GLY A 173 -28.31 6.29 15.39
C GLY A 173 -28.34 5.37 16.61
N VAL A 174 -27.34 4.53 16.83
CA VAL A 174 -27.20 3.74 18.07
C VAL A 174 -26.03 4.32 18.86
N PRO A 175 -26.26 5.05 19.97
CA PRO A 175 -25.19 5.53 20.83
C PRO A 175 -24.35 4.36 21.32
N THR A 176 -23.11 4.29 20.91
CA THR A 176 -22.17 3.29 21.44
C THR A 176 -21.35 3.91 22.55
N ALA A 177 -21.29 3.21 23.67
CA ALA A 177 -20.36 3.57 24.72
C ALA A 177 -18.93 3.47 24.18
N HIS A 178 -18.22 4.56 24.12
CA HIS A 178 -16.82 4.63 23.66
C HIS A 178 -15.92 5.16 24.77
N TYR A 179 -14.62 4.98 24.60
CA TYR A 179 -13.59 5.56 25.45
C TYR A 179 -12.95 6.73 24.71
N VAL A 180 -12.82 7.82 25.43
CA VAL A 180 -11.95 8.91 24.99
C VAL A 180 -10.57 8.70 25.59
N LEU A 181 -9.57 8.63 24.72
CA LEU A 181 -8.19 8.38 25.07
C LEU A 181 -7.39 9.67 24.83
N VAL A 182 -7.07 10.35 25.89
CA VAL A 182 -6.22 11.55 25.85
C VAL A 182 -4.87 11.21 26.46
N PRO A 183 -3.75 11.32 25.73
CA PRO A 183 -2.44 11.06 26.29
C PRO A 183 -2.19 11.83 27.59
N GLY A 184 -1.87 11.12 28.66
CA GLY A 184 -1.69 11.69 30.00
C GLY A 184 -2.96 11.84 30.85
N TYR A 185 -4.14 11.53 30.32
CA TYR A 185 -5.42 11.80 31.00
C TYR A 185 -6.44 10.67 30.84
N PHE A 186 -6.05 9.45 31.02
CA PHE A 186 -7.00 8.31 30.90
C PHE A 186 -7.22 7.61 32.26
N PRO A 187 -8.42 7.09 32.55
CA PRO A 187 -9.67 7.33 31.84
C PRO A 187 -10.18 8.77 32.07
N VAL A 188 -10.77 9.34 31.02
CA VAL A 188 -11.41 10.65 31.15
C VAL A 188 -12.70 10.45 31.97
N GLN A 189 -12.69 10.83 33.22
CA GLN A 189 -13.84 10.72 34.16
C GLN A 189 -14.47 12.07 34.47
N ASN A 190 -13.80 13.14 34.12
CA ASN A 190 -14.24 14.50 34.35
C ASN A 190 -14.00 15.31 33.09
N ASP A 191 -14.58 16.50 33.03
CA ASP A 191 -14.23 17.45 31.99
C ASP A 191 -12.73 17.72 31.99
N LEU A 192 -12.13 17.69 30.84
CA LEU A 192 -10.75 18.12 30.63
C LEU A 192 -10.73 19.47 29.92
N ASP A 193 -9.89 20.37 30.43
CA ASP A 193 -9.61 21.66 29.80
C ASP A 193 -8.09 21.81 29.70
N LEU A 194 -7.55 21.54 28.53
CA LEU A 194 -6.12 21.46 28.28
C LEU A 194 -5.66 22.66 27.48
N GLN A 195 -4.71 23.42 28.01
CA GLN A 195 -4.27 24.68 27.41
C GLN A 195 -2.74 24.70 27.23
N GLY A 196 -2.28 25.35 26.17
CA GLY A 196 -0.87 25.56 25.91
C GLY A 196 -0.08 24.26 25.84
N ASN A 197 0.85 24.04 26.76
CA ASN A 197 1.69 22.83 26.77
C ASN A 197 0.94 21.54 27.13
N GLN A 198 -0.21 21.64 27.78
CA GLN A 198 -1.06 20.50 28.13
C GLN A 198 -1.84 19.96 26.94
N VAL A 199 -1.99 20.72 25.84
CA VAL A 199 -2.64 20.23 24.63
C VAL A 199 -1.88 18.99 24.14
N PRO A 200 -2.54 17.82 23.98
CA PRO A 200 -1.88 16.60 23.57
C PRO A 200 -1.54 16.61 22.07
N SER A 201 -0.78 15.65 21.61
CA SER A 201 -0.51 15.48 20.18
C SER A 201 -1.72 15.03 19.39
N HIS A 202 -2.56 14.24 20.05
CA HIS A 202 -3.80 13.70 19.47
C HIS A 202 -4.81 13.40 20.57
N VAL A 203 -6.06 13.18 20.17
CA VAL A 203 -7.12 12.60 20.98
C VAL A 203 -7.74 11.46 20.19
N ASP A 204 -7.99 10.32 20.84
CA ASP A 204 -8.63 9.17 20.23
C ASP A 204 -10.00 8.93 20.84
N ALA A 205 -10.93 8.47 19.99
CA ALA A 205 -12.18 7.84 20.45
C ALA A 205 -12.17 6.36 20.01
N ALA A 206 -12.40 5.47 20.97
CA ALA A 206 -12.35 4.03 20.75
C ALA A 206 -13.60 3.36 21.31
N PRO A 207 -14.22 2.39 20.60
CA PRO A 207 -15.43 1.72 21.07
C PRO A 207 -15.16 0.82 22.27
N ARG A 208 -16.08 0.79 23.23
CA ARG A 208 -15.93 0.02 24.49
C ARG A 208 -16.06 -1.50 24.32
N ARG A 209 -16.72 -2.00 23.27
CA ARG A 209 -17.15 -3.40 23.21
C ARG A 209 -16.82 -4.16 21.93
N THR A 210 -16.23 -3.55 20.93
CA THR A 210 -15.93 -4.20 19.66
C THR A 210 -14.43 -4.16 19.39
N ALA A 211 -13.78 -5.31 19.47
CA ALA A 211 -12.33 -5.44 19.28
C ALA A 211 -11.84 -5.00 17.89
N ASN A 212 -12.74 -4.90 16.90
CA ASN A 212 -12.43 -4.65 15.50
C ASN A 212 -13.01 -3.35 14.94
N ALA A 213 -13.69 -2.54 15.75
CA ALA A 213 -14.20 -1.27 15.26
C ALA A 213 -13.08 -0.24 15.04
N PRO A 214 -13.27 0.72 14.13
CA PRO A 214 -12.31 1.77 13.88
C PRO A 214 -12.09 2.62 15.14
N ILE A 215 -10.89 3.19 15.27
CA ILE A 215 -10.57 4.21 16.27
C ILE A 215 -10.54 5.53 15.52
N MET A 216 -11.28 6.53 15.96
CA MET A 216 -11.13 7.89 15.48
C MET A 216 -9.92 8.51 16.14
N ARG A 217 -9.09 9.21 15.38
CA ARG A 217 -7.97 10.02 15.88
C ARG A 217 -8.05 11.43 15.37
N TRP A 218 -7.99 12.39 16.29
CA TRP A 218 -7.82 13.79 15.97
C TRP A 218 -6.39 14.22 16.23
N LEU A 219 -5.68 14.63 15.18
CA LEU A 219 -4.29 15.08 15.25
C LEU A 219 -4.23 16.57 15.58
N LEU A 220 -3.50 16.93 16.64
CA LEU A 220 -3.47 18.28 17.19
C LEU A 220 -2.11 18.98 17.09
N LYS A 221 -1.02 18.22 17.28
CA LYS A 221 0.36 18.74 17.27
C LYS A 221 1.21 17.96 16.30
N GLN A 222 1.26 18.41 15.06
CA GLN A 222 2.16 17.85 14.05
C GLN A 222 2.60 18.91 13.05
N SER A 223 3.69 18.68 12.33
CA SER A 223 4.15 19.55 11.27
C SER A 223 3.04 19.74 10.21
N GLY A 224 2.78 20.97 9.83
CA GLY A 224 1.72 21.30 8.88
C GLY A 224 0.32 21.45 9.48
N LEU A 225 0.15 21.23 10.78
CA LEU A 225 -1.09 21.52 11.50
C LEU A 225 -0.96 22.80 12.32
N THR A 226 -2.08 23.43 12.57
CA THR A 226 -2.17 24.56 13.51
C THR A 226 -2.55 24.01 14.88
N THR A 227 -1.58 23.94 15.80
CA THR A 227 -1.85 23.51 17.18
C THR A 227 -2.94 24.37 17.79
N PRO A 228 -4.03 23.78 18.36
CA PRO A 228 -5.02 24.57 19.07
C PRO A 228 -4.41 25.15 20.36
N ASP A 229 -4.89 26.32 20.76
CA ASP A 229 -4.49 26.96 22.02
C ASP A 229 -5.14 26.28 23.22
N ARG A 230 -6.32 25.66 23.02
CA ARG A 230 -7.12 24.99 24.06
C ARG A 230 -7.85 23.79 23.45
N VAL A 231 -7.91 22.69 24.19
CA VAL A 231 -8.70 21.50 23.86
C VAL A 231 -9.57 21.16 25.06
N VAL A 232 -10.87 21.01 24.84
CA VAL A 232 -11.82 20.63 25.87
C VAL A 232 -12.42 19.29 25.51
N VAL A 233 -12.47 18.36 26.48
CA VAL A 233 -13.19 17.09 26.38
C VAL A 233 -14.23 17.09 27.47
N ALA A 234 -15.51 17.06 27.12
CA ALA A 234 -16.61 17.13 28.08
C ALA A 234 -17.86 16.51 27.46
N GLN A 235 -18.91 16.40 28.28
CA GLN A 235 -20.20 15.97 27.79
C GLN A 235 -20.72 16.91 26.68
N PHE A 236 -21.21 16.33 25.60
CA PHE A 236 -21.66 17.07 24.41
C PHE A 236 -22.64 18.20 24.76
N SER A 237 -23.71 17.91 25.55
CA SER A 237 -24.75 18.89 25.91
C SER A 237 -24.18 20.12 26.64
N ARG A 238 -23.09 19.95 27.37
CA ARG A 238 -22.43 21.06 28.08
C ARG A 238 -21.53 21.88 27.12
N LEU A 239 -20.84 21.23 26.19
CA LEU A 239 -20.08 21.92 25.18
C LEU A 239 -20.99 22.70 24.22
N ALA A 240 -22.11 22.11 23.85
CA ALA A 240 -23.13 22.75 23.01
C ALA A 240 -23.95 23.84 23.72
N ALA A 241 -23.84 23.96 25.06
CA ALA A 241 -24.55 24.99 25.81
C ALA A 241 -24.10 26.42 25.49
N ASN A 242 -22.89 26.61 24.93
CA ASN A 242 -22.34 27.91 24.61
C ASN A 242 -21.61 27.90 23.28
N LEU A 243 -21.59 29.01 22.59
CA LEU A 243 -20.88 29.16 21.31
C LEU A 243 -19.37 29.09 21.45
N TRP A 244 -18.82 29.67 22.53
CA TRP A 244 -17.38 29.75 22.74
C TRP A 244 -16.97 29.40 24.17
N ASP A 245 -17.52 30.08 25.17
CA ASP A 245 -17.05 29.98 26.53
C ASP A 245 -17.49 28.67 27.19
N PHE A 246 -16.55 28.02 27.88
CA PHE A 246 -16.79 26.76 28.57
C PHE A 246 -16.07 26.76 29.91
N THR A 247 -16.81 26.35 30.96
CA THR A 247 -16.29 26.19 32.30
C THR A 247 -16.33 24.70 32.67
N PRO A 248 -15.17 24.07 32.94
CA PRO A 248 -15.10 22.68 33.38
C PRO A 248 -15.84 22.47 34.69
N ALA A 249 -16.45 21.32 34.88
CA ALA A 249 -17.00 20.87 36.15
C ALA A 249 -16.36 19.56 36.58
N ALA A 250 -16.08 19.43 37.87
CA ALA A 250 -15.57 18.22 38.48
C ALA A 250 -16.68 17.27 38.92
N GLY A 251 -16.43 15.95 38.90
CA GLY A 251 -17.27 14.94 39.50
C GLY A 251 -18.53 14.59 38.71
N LEU A 252 -18.58 14.89 37.42
CA LEU A 252 -19.67 14.47 36.54
C LEU A 252 -19.30 13.16 35.85
N ASP A 253 -20.25 12.20 35.87
CA ASP A 253 -20.14 10.98 35.11
C ASP A 253 -20.47 11.33 33.64
N VAL A 254 -19.45 11.39 32.79
CA VAL A 254 -19.59 11.78 31.38
C VAL A 254 -19.94 10.53 30.59
N THR A 255 -21.12 10.48 30.01
CA THR A 255 -21.61 9.35 29.22
C THR A 255 -21.65 9.60 27.72
N ASP A 256 -21.54 10.85 27.30
CA ASP A 256 -21.67 11.35 25.96
C ASP A 256 -20.59 12.41 25.75
N TYR A 257 -19.40 11.95 25.39
CA TYR A 257 -18.23 12.81 25.22
C TYR A 257 -18.25 13.54 23.88
N ALA A 258 -17.73 14.75 23.87
CA ALA A 258 -17.41 15.50 22.66
C ALA A 258 -16.11 16.28 22.85
N PHE A 259 -15.53 16.71 21.73
CA PHE A 259 -14.29 17.47 21.71
C PHE A 259 -14.54 18.89 21.19
N ALA A 260 -13.91 19.86 21.82
CA ALA A 260 -13.83 21.21 21.27
C ALA A 260 -12.37 21.67 21.20
N CYS A 261 -11.94 22.08 20.02
CA CYS A 261 -10.64 22.73 19.83
C CYS A 261 -10.84 24.22 19.61
N TYR A 262 -9.97 25.00 20.23
CA TYR A 262 -10.01 26.44 20.15
C TYR A 262 -8.69 26.97 19.60
N TRP A 263 -8.76 27.77 18.57
CA TRP A 263 -7.69 28.61 18.08
C TRP A 263 -8.03 30.05 18.44
N ASN A 264 -7.40 30.54 19.51
CA ASN A 264 -7.71 31.83 20.13
C ASN A 264 -7.65 33.01 19.15
N PRO A 265 -8.41 34.08 19.40
CA PRO A 265 -8.43 35.24 18.55
C PRO A 265 -7.04 35.86 18.33
N GLN A 266 -6.60 35.91 17.07
CA GLN A 266 -5.37 36.57 16.63
C GLN A 266 -5.70 37.76 15.74
N THR A 267 -4.84 38.77 15.75
CA THR A 267 -5.01 40.00 14.97
C THR A 267 -4.91 39.73 13.48
N ILE A 268 -5.92 40.13 12.72
CA ILE A 268 -5.99 40.10 11.27
C ILE A 268 -6.29 41.52 10.76
N ALA A 269 -5.34 42.14 10.07
CA ALA A 269 -5.52 43.45 9.46
C ALA A 269 -6.45 43.35 8.23
N PRO A 270 -7.06 44.47 7.78
CA PRO A 270 -7.84 44.52 6.56
C PRO A 270 -7.12 43.90 5.36
N GLY A 271 -7.81 43.04 4.61
CA GLY A 271 -7.28 42.32 3.44
C GLY A 271 -6.25 41.23 3.76
N ARG A 272 -6.03 40.89 5.04
CA ARG A 272 -5.14 39.82 5.47
C ARG A 272 -5.92 38.60 5.90
N SER A 273 -5.22 37.42 5.87
CA SER A 273 -5.81 36.13 6.23
C SER A 273 -4.96 35.39 7.26
N ARG A 274 -5.64 34.52 8.01
CA ARG A 274 -5.04 33.52 8.88
C ARG A 274 -5.52 32.14 8.43
N THR A 275 -4.61 31.18 8.32
CA THR A 275 -4.96 29.78 8.00
C THR A 275 -4.86 28.89 9.24
N ILE A 276 -5.85 28.04 9.41
CA ILE A 276 -5.93 27.05 10.49
C ILE A 276 -6.12 25.67 9.86
N VAL A 277 -5.31 24.70 10.26
CA VAL A 277 -5.32 23.34 9.68
C VAL A 277 -5.38 22.33 10.81
N THR A 278 -6.29 21.35 10.68
CA THR A 278 -6.38 20.19 11.56
C THR A 278 -6.64 18.92 10.77
N MET A 279 -6.47 17.74 11.37
CA MET A 279 -6.73 16.46 10.71
C MET A 279 -7.47 15.50 11.66
N VAL A 280 -8.51 14.86 11.14
CA VAL A 280 -9.31 13.84 11.82
C VAL A 280 -9.38 12.59 10.92
N GLY A 281 -9.23 11.40 11.49
CA GLY A 281 -9.30 10.18 10.69
C GLY A 281 -9.16 8.92 11.52
N LEU A 282 -8.55 7.89 10.93
CA LEU A 282 -8.37 6.59 11.57
C LEU A 282 -7.10 6.57 12.43
N GLY A 283 -7.25 6.20 13.69
CA GLY A 283 -6.19 5.96 14.63
C GLY A 283 -5.79 4.49 14.71
N THR A 284 -4.57 4.25 15.19
CA THR A 284 -4.10 2.91 15.54
C THR A 284 -3.47 2.94 16.93
N SER A 285 -3.92 2.07 17.82
CA SER A 285 -3.30 1.87 19.13
C SER A 285 -3.18 0.38 19.43
N SER A 286 -2.25 0.02 20.29
CA SER A 286 -2.11 -1.35 20.79
C SER A 286 -2.84 -1.49 22.12
N ASN A 287 -4.14 -1.73 22.07
CA ASN A 287 -4.95 -1.94 23.26
C ASN A 287 -5.03 -3.42 23.66
N ASP A 288 -5.07 -3.69 24.95
CA ASP A 288 -5.40 -5.04 25.46
C ASP A 288 -6.91 -5.27 25.23
N PRO A 289 -7.31 -6.37 24.53
CA PRO A 289 -8.74 -6.66 24.35
C PRO A 289 -9.51 -6.86 25.66
N VAL A 290 -8.81 -7.08 26.77
CA VAL A 290 -9.40 -7.13 28.13
C VAL A 290 -9.35 -5.77 28.83
N GLY A 291 -8.76 -4.75 28.20
CA GLY A 291 -8.72 -3.39 28.73
C GLY A 291 -7.81 -3.18 29.94
N ARG A 292 -6.75 -4.01 30.08
CA ARG A 292 -5.84 -3.93 31.25
C ARG A 292 -4.77 -2.88 31.09
N TYR A 293 -4.18 -2.75 29.89
CA TYR A 293 -3.21 -1.71 29.64
C TYR A 293 -3.09 -1.36 28.15
N ALA A 294 -2.60 -0.17 27.86
CA ALA A 294 -2.23 0.25 26.50
C ALA A 294 -0.77 0.69 26.44
N LEU A 295 -0.20 0.53 25.26
CA LEU A 295 1.04 1.14 24.83
C LEU A 295 0.72 1.99 23.61
N ASP A 296 1.07 3.26 23.65
CA ASP A 296 1.05 4.15 22.48
C ASP A 296 2.42 4.81 22.32
N THR A 297 2.70 5.28 21.09
CA THR A 297 3.94 5.98 20.80
C THR A 297 3.69 7.15 19.86
N GLU A 298 4.40 8.22 20.11
CA GLU A 298 4.30 9.49 19.42
C GLU A 298 5.66 9.89 18.85
N SER A 299 5.64 10.40 17.62
CA SER A 299 6.80 11.02 16.99
C SER A 299 6.34 12.07 15.98
N PRO A 300 7.22 12.99 15.53
CA PRO A 300 6.97 13.70 14.29
C PRO A 300 6.75 12.69 13.16
N GLY A 301 5.68 12.85 12.39
CA GLY A 301 5.42 11.98 11.26
C GLY A 301 6.38 12.22 10.10
N VAL A 302 7.00 13.39 10.06
CA VAL A 302 7.86 13.85 8.96
C VAL A 302 9.03 14.65 9.52
N VAL A 303 10.22 14.35 9.02
CA VAL A 303 11.40 15.21 9.09
C VAL A 303 11.43 16.04 7.81
N GLY A 304 11.73 17.32 7.88
CA GLY A 304 11.84 18.22 6.74
C GLY A 304 13.26 18.31 6.18
N LEU A 305 13.40 19.15 5.17
CA LEU A 305 14.69 19.68 4.72
C LEU A 305 14.87 21.09 5.31
N ASP A 306 16.11 21.47 5.55
CA ASP A 306 16.42 22.86 5.86
C ASP A 306 16.07 23.75 4.67
N ALA A 307 15.29 24.80 4.90
CA ALA A 307 14.78 25.66 3.85
C ALA A 307 15.89 26.38 3.05
N SER A 308 17.05 26.62 3.69
CA SER A 308 18.21 27.28 3.09
C SER A 308 19.27 26.30 2.57
N ARG A 309 19.22 25.04 3.02
CA ARG A 309 20.19 23.99 2.73
C ARG A 309 19.50 22.65 2.48
N THR A 310 18.97 22.43 1.29
CA THR A 310 18.24 21.21 0.91
C THR A 310 19.07 19.91 1.00
N ASN A 311 20.35 20.00 1.32
CA ASN A 311 21.23 18.87 1.63
C ASN A 311 21.31 18.54 3.12
N GLN A 312 20.54 19.22 3.98
CA GLN A 312 20.47 18.98 5.42
C GLN A 312 19.03 18.71 5.87
N LEU A 313 18.89 17.79 6.83
CA LEU A 313 17.61 17.44 7.44
C LEU A 313 17.27 18.41 8.57
N SER A 314 15.99 18.72 8.73
CA SER A 314 15.48 19.61 9.78
C SER A 314 14.17 19.05 10.35
N PRO A 315 14.06 18.87 11.69
CA PRO A 315 15.12 19.05 12.69
C PRO A 315 16.21 17.98 12.58
N GLU A 316 17.43 18.31 13.02
CA GLU A 316 18.53 17.36 13.12
C GLU A 316 18.30 16.29 14.20
N GLU A 317 17.45 16.60 15.18
CA GLU A 317 17.05 15.71 16.28
C GLU A 317 15.55 15.89 16.59
N PHE A 318 14.84 14.79 16.81
CA PHE A 318 13.45 14.80 17.23
C PHE A 318 13.20 13.80 18.35
N THR A 319 12.07 13.94 19.04
CA THR A 319 11.70 13.06 20.14
C THR A 319 10.71 11.99 19.67
N ILE A 320 10.95 10.75 20.06
CA ILE A 320 9.96 9.68 20.08
C ILE A 320 9.57 9.44 21.53
N SER A 321 8.29 9.55 21.85
CA SER A 321 7.73 9.28 23.17
C SER A 321 6.90 8.02 23.16
N ALA A 322 6.89 7.28 24.27
CA ALA A 322 6.02 6.13 24.46
C ALA A 322 5.29 6.25 25.80
N SER A 323 3.98 6.08 25.76
CA SER A 323 3.10 6.16 26.92
C SER A 323 2.55 4.78 27.25
N VAL A 324 2.71 4.35 28.48
CA VAL A 324 2.12 3.14 29.03
C VAL A 324 1.01 3.53 29.99
N THR A 325 -0.21 3.06 29.71
CA THR A 325 -1.41 3.35 30.51
C THR A 325 -1.84 2.11 31.27
N ASN A 326 -2.02 2.22 32.57
CA ASN A 326 -2.61 1.19 33.41
C ASN A 326 -4.13 1.40 33.51
N TYR A 327 -4.91 0.59 32.79
CA TYR A 327 -6.39 0.66 32.75
C TYR A 327 -7.08 -0.07 33.89
N LEU A 328 -6.35 -0.70 34.79
CA LEU A 328 -6.98 -1.37 35.91
C LEU A 328 -7.64 -0.32 36.81
N LEU A 329 -8.96 -0.28 36.77
CA LEU A 329 -9.73 0.56 37.70
C LEU A 329 -9.57 0.01 39.11
N GLN A 330 -9.48 0.89 40.09
CA GLN A 330 -9.49 0.55 41.51
C GLN A 330 -10.80 -0.18 41.87
N ASN A 331 -10.85 -1.48 41.73
CA ASN A 331 -11.81 -2.32 42.43
C ASN A 331 -11.22 -2.67 43.78
N ALA A 332 -11.97 -2.50 44.86
CA ALA A 332 -11.55 -2.57 46.25
C ALA A 332 -10.86 -3.88 46.70
N LEU A 333 -10.65 -4.85 45.82
CA LEU A 333 -10.09 -6.15 46.08
C LEU A 333 -8.74 -6.46 45.43
N GLN A 334 -8.27 -5.68 44.44
CA GLN A 334 -6.97 -5.94 43.78
C GLN A 334 -6.38 -4.63 43.23
N ASN A 335 -5.47 -4.06 43.99
CA ASN A 335 -4.73 -2.87 43.61
C ASN A 335 -3.44 -3.29 42.88
N PHE A 336 -3.51 -3.48 41.54
CA PHE A 336 -2.33 -3.89 40.77
C PHE A 336 -1.67 -2.66 40.13
N ALA A 337 -0.66 -2.12 40.80
CA ALA A 337 0.31 -1.27 40.16
C ALA A 337 1.15 -2.11 39.16
N PHE A 338 1.53 -1.53 38.04
CA PHE A 338 2.57 -2.08 37.20
C PHE A 338 3.94 -1.66 37.77
N GLU A 339 4.79 -2.63 38.05
CA GLU A 339 6.12 -2.38 38.60
C GLU A 339 7.20 -2.76 37.60
N ASN A 340 8.31 -2.01 37.62
CA ASN A 340 9.48 -2.26 36.76
C ASN A 340 9.11 -2.41 35.28
N VAL A 341 8.29 -1.49 34.78
CA VAL A 341 7.83 -1.51 33.39
C VAL A 341 9.01 -1.21 32.48
N SER A 342 9.37 -2.18 31.66
CA SER A 342 10.43 -2.03 30.66
C SER A 342 9.83 -1.53 29.36
N VAL A 343 10.35 -0.43 28.81
CA VAL A 343 9.95 0.12 27.51
C VAL A 343 11.17 0.24 26.62
N ALA A 344 11.17 -0.41 25.47
CA ALA A 344 12.30 -0.46 24.56
C ALA A 344 11.91 -0.02 23.14
N ILE A 345 12.86 0.59 22.42
CA ILE A 345 12.70 1.01 21.04
C ILE A 345 13.64 0.26 20.11
N SER A 346 13.13 -0.10 18.93
CA SER A 346 13.92 -0.62 17.81
C SER A 346 13.83 0.36 16.65
N LEU A 347 14.97 0.91 16.25
CA LEU A 347 15.08 1.87 15.16
C LEU A 347 15.54 1.18 13.87
N PRO A 348 15.01 1.58 12.71
CA PRO A 348 15.49 1.09 11.42
C PRO A 348 16.81 1.77 11.04
N ARG A 349 17.51 1.21 10.04
CA ARG A 349 18.62 1.91 9.39
C ARG A 349 18.13 3.25 8.83
N GLY A 350 18.88 4.33 9.05
CA GLY A 350 18.48 5.69 8.69
C GLY A 350 18.00 6.53 9.89
N LEU A 351 17.74 5.88 11.04
CA LEU A 351 17.52 6.53 12.35
C LEU A 351 18.51 5.99 13.36
N ARG A 352 18.97 6.87 14.26
CA ARG A 352 19.83 6.48 15.40
C ARG A 352 19.41 7.22 16.66
N LEU A 353 19.70 6.65 17.80
CA LEU A 353 19.58 7.37 19.06
C LEU A 353 20.61 8.50 19.14
N ALA A 354 20.23 9.61 19.76
CA ALA A 354 21.15 10.67 20.11
C ALA A 354 22.15 10.18 21.17
N ALA A 355 23.28 10.88 21.30
CA ALA A 355 24.28 10.54 22.28
C ALA A 355 23.72 10.56 23.71
N GLY A 356 24.04 9.53 24.49
CA GLY A 356 23.58 9.37 25.87
C GLY A 356 22.19 8.74 26.02
N GLU A 357 21.49 8.42 24.95
CA GLU A 357 20.23 7.70 25.02
C GLU A 357 20.42 6.18 25.12
N SER A 358 19.53 5.51 25.85
CA SER A 358 19.48 4.04 25.95
C SER A 358 18.29 3.49 25.18
N LEU A 359 18.46 2.37 24.47
CA LEU A 359 17.38 1.67 23.76
C LEU A 359 16.25 1.24 24.68
N THR A 360 16.57 0.94 25.96
CA THR A 360 15.58 0.49 26.95
C THR A 360 15.52 1.50 28.09
N LYS A 361 14.29 1.85 28.50
CA LYS A 361 13.99 2.70 29.65
C LYS A 361 13.07 1.94 30.60
N THR A 362 13.22 2.19 31.91
CA THR A 362 12.42 1.54 32.93
C THR A 362 11.59 2.58 33.67
N ILE A 363 10.32 2.28 33.90
CA ILE A 363 9.41 3.05 34.73
C ILE A 363 9.22 2.22 36.02
N SER A 364 9.48 2.82 37.18
CA SER A 364 9.44 2.10 38.46
C SER A 364 8.03 1.57 38.77
N THR A 365 7.03 2.42 38.66
CA THR A 365 5.65 2.09 39.06
C THR A 365 4.66 2.92 38.23
N ILE A 366 3.55 2.28 37.83
CA ILE A 366 2.38 2.96 37.24
C ILE A 366 1.16 2.47 38.01
N LEU A 367 0.54 3.36 38.77
CA LEU A 367 -0.66 3.05 39.57
C LEU A 367 -1.87 2.83 38.63
N PRO A 368 -2.92 2.14 39.14
CA PRO A 368 -4.18 2.02 38.40
C PRO A 368 -4.75 3.37 37.99
N GLY A 369 -5.09 3.52 36.72
CA GLY A 369 -5.56 4.77 36.13
C GLY A 369 -4.46 5.76 35.73
N GLU A 370 -3.20 5.47 36.01
CA GLU A 370 -2.08 6.34 35.64
C GLU A 370 -1.50 6.03 34.25
N VAL A 371 -0.87 7.06 33.68
CA VAL A 371 -0.06 7.00 32.46
C VAL A 371 1.36 7.41 32.80
N ALA A 372 2.33 6.65 32.35
CA ALA A 372 3.71 7.01 32.44
C ALA A 372 4.35 7.05 31.04
N THR A 373 5.16 8.07 30.79
CA THR A 373 5.78 8.32 29.49
C THR A 373 7.30 8.28 29.58
N VAL A 374 7.92 7.63 28.62
CA VAL A 374 9.36 7.68 28.37
C VAL A 374 9.61 8.25 26.98
N SER A 375 10.77 8.87 26.79
CA SER A 375 11.08 9.51 25.50
C SER A 375 12.52 9.25 25.11
N TRP A 376 12.76 9.15 23.80
CA TRP A 376 14.09 9.04 23.19
C TRP A 376 14.33 10.23 22.26
N ARG A 377 15.52 10.78 22.30
CA ARG A 377 15.99 11.70 21.27
C ARG A 377 16.58 10.89 20.13
N VAL A 378 16.10 11.13 18.92
CA VAL A 378 16.44 10.37 17.73
C VAL A 378 16.93 11.31 16.65
N GLN A 379 17.97 10.89 15.93
CA GLN A 379 18.58 11.64 14.85
C GLN A 379 18.40 10.89 13.54
N PRO A 380 17.84 11.52 12.48
CA PRO A 380 17.88 10.97 11.14
C PRO A 380 19.32 11.05 10.59
N THR A 381 19.81 9.95 10.01
CA THR A 381 21.22 9.89 9.57
C THR A 381 21.42 10.36 8.14
N GLY A 382 20.35 10.48 7.36
CA GLY A 382 20.41 10.77 5.92
C GLY A 382 20.85 9.57 5.04
N GLU A 383 21.19 8.43 5.64
CA GLU A 383 21.56 7.22 4.90
C GLU A 383 20.39 6.59 4.13
N ARG A 384 19.18 6.86 4.59
CA ARG A 384 17.94 6.39 3.96
C ARG A 384 16.89 7.48 3.98
N SER A 385 16.21 7.60 2.88
CA SER A 385 15.00 8.40 2.75
C SER A 385 13.76 7.50 2.61
N GLY A 386 12.60 8.06 2.78
CA GLY A 386 11.34 7.37 2.70
C GLY A 386 10.69 7.15 4.06
N GLU A 387 9.78 6.21 4.11
CA GLU A 387 9.08 5.83 5.33
C GLU A 387 9.97 4.89 6.15
N LEU A 388 10.47 5.38 7.27
CA LEU A 388 11.34 4.64 8.20
C LEU A 388 10.50 4.13 9.37
N THR A 389 10.24 2.83 9.39
CA THR A 389 9.40 2.19 10.39
C THR A 389 10.21 1.82 11.63
N TYR A 390 9.80 2.31 12.80
CA TYR A 390 10.34 1.93 14.09
C TYR A 390 9.30 1.18 14.93
N ARG A 391 9.75 0.47 15.95
CA ARG A 391 8.89 -0.30 16.83
C ARG A 391 9.22 -0.04 18.30
N VAL A 392 8.18 0.18 19.11
CA VAL A 392 8.29 0.29 20.55
C VAL A 392 7.66 -0.92 21.20
N TYR A 393 8.32 -1.44 22.24
CA TYR A 393 7.88 -2.59 23.02
C TYR A 393 7.73 -2.20 24.47
N SER A 394 6.73 -2.73 25.12
CA SER A 394 6.65 -2.65 26.59
C SER A 394 6.39 -4.02 27.20
N THR A 395 6.96 -4.22 28.40
CA THR A 395 6.71 -5.39 29.23
C THR A 395 6.37 -4.91 30.63
N VAL A 396 5.26 -5.38 31.18
CA VAL A 396 4.77 -4.98 32.51
C VAL A 396 4.70 -6.16 33.47
N SER A 397 4.93 -5.91 34.75
CA SER A 397 4.80 -6.86 35.84
C SER A 397 3.75 -6.34 36.84
N PRO A 398 2.92 -7.16 37.52
CA PRO A 398 2.84 -8.61 37.42
C PRO A 398 2.08 -9.10 36.17
N GLY A 399 2.35 -10.33 35.76
CA GLY A 399 1.60 -10.99 34.68
C GLY A 399 2.32 -11.11 33.35
N SER A 400 3.56 -10.62 33.22
CA SER A 400 4.38 -10.71 31.96
C SER A 400 3.64 -10.28 30.72
N LEU A 401 2.82 -9.26 30.82
CA LEU A 401 2.11 -8.69 29.67
C LEU A 401 3.09 -7.92 28.80
N SER A 402 3.08 -8.20 27.52
CA SER A 402 3.91 -7.50 26.56
C SER A 402 3.08 -6.94 25.44
N LYS A 403 3.43 -5.74 24.98
CA LYS A 403 2.83 -5.08 23.82
C LYS A 403 3.87 -4.47 22.92
N SER A 404 3.49 -4.25 21.69
CA SER A 404 4.33 -3.49 20.77
C SER A 404 3.48 -2.64 19.85
N VAL A 405 3.99 -1.46 19.54
CA VAL A 405 3.42 -0.53 18.58
C VAL A 405 4.47 -0.23 17.51
N THR A 406 4.04 -0.25 16.27
CA THR A 406 4.85 0.09 15.11
C THR A 406 4.37 1.44 14.57
N ARG A 407 5.33 2.35 14.31
CA ARG A 407 5.07 3.66 13.70
C ARG A 407 6.16 3.95 12.69
N SER A 408 5.95 4.98 11.89
CA SER A 408 6.93 5.41 10.91
C SER A 408 7.16 6.91 10.98
N VAL A 409 8.36 7.29 10.54
CA VAL A 409 8.75 8.68 10.29
C VAL A 409 9.16 8.79 8.84
N THR A 410 8.59 9.72 8.11
CA THR A 410 8.99 10.00 6.73
C THR A 410 10.20 10.92 6.72
N VAL A 411 11.31 10.44 6.16
CA VAL A 411 12.56 11.20 6.03
C VAL A 411 12.76 11.53 4.55
N PRO A 412 12.93 12.81 4.19
CA PRO A 412 13.11 13.20 2.80
C PRO A 412 14.47 12.76 2.24
N MET A 413 14.54 12.62 0.94
CA MET A 413 15.81 12.58 0.22
C MET A 413 16.46 13.96 0.31
N THR A 414 17.70 14.02 0.76
CA THR A 414 18.50 15.25 0.67
C THR A 414 18.95 15.50 -0.77
N ALA A 415 19.32 16.73 -1.09
CA ALA A 415 19.80 17.07 -2.43
C ALA A 415 21.22 16.53 -2.69
N LYS A 416 21.38 15.21 -2.54
CA LYS A 416 22.60 14.44 -2.82
C LYS A 416 22.26 13.21 -3.65
N VAL A 417 23.14 12.88 -4.59
CA VAL A 417 22.99 11.71 -5.46
C VAL A 417 24.32 10.94 -5.52
N ASP A 418 24.23 9.63 -5.33
CA ASP A 418 25.36 8.73 -5.53
C ASP A 418 25.42 8.33 -7.00
N LEU A 419 26.49 8.74 -7.66
CA LEU A 419 26.77 8.45 -9.07
C LEU A 419 27.65 7.21 -9.17
N LYS A 420 27.36 6.37 -10.15
CA LYS A 420 28.08 5.12 -10.44
C LYS A 420 28.62 5.11 -11.86
N PRO A 421 29.66 4.30 -12.14
CA PRO A 421 30.16 4.06 -13.49
C PRO A 421 29.18 3.28 -14.38
N SER A 422 28.19 2.59 -13.78
CA SER A 422 27.09 1.93 -14.47
C SER A 422 25.88 2.85 -14.62
N TYR A 423 25.08 2.65 -15.67
CA TYR A 423 23.85 3.40 -15.83
C TYR A 423 22.84 3.07 -14.75
N GLN A 424 22.32 4.11 -14.11
CA GLN A 424 21.25 4.08 -13.11
C GLN A 424 20.02 4.76 -13.69
N MET A 425 18.84 4.21 -13.41
CA MET A 425 17.59 4.86 -13.76
C MET A 425 17.16 5.76 -12.61
N VAL A 426 17.38 7.07 -12.74
CA VAL A 426 17.22 8.05 -11.67
C VAL A 426 16.11 9.05 -11.97
N SER A 427 15.67 9.72 -10.91
CA SER A 427 14.89 10.95 -10.94
C SER A 427 15.51 11.95 -9.98
N LEU A 428 15.48 13.23 -10.30
CA LEU A 428 15.97 14.27 -9.42
C LEU A 428 14.76 15.06 -8.88
N PRO A 429 14.32 14.79 -7.62
CA PRO A 429 13.06 15.29 -7.08
C PRO A 429 13.16 16.74 -6.57
N PHE A 430 13.83 17.60 -7.36
CA PHE A 430 14.06 19.01 -7.04
C PHE A 430 13.83 19.87 -8.27
N ALA A 431 13.39 21.09 -8.04
CA ALA A 431 13.47 22.17 -9.03
C ALA A 431 14.84 22.84 -8.94
N PHE A 432 15.35 23.37 -10.05
CA PHE A 432 16.66 23.99 -10.14
C PHE A 432 16.57 25.38 -10.75
N ASP A 433 17.39 26.30 -10.24
CA ASP A 433 17.48 27.65 -10.83
C ASP A 433 18.15 27.62 -12.20
N ASN A 434 19.21 26.82 -12.32
CA ASN A 434 19.83 26.44 -13.58
C ASN A 434 19.65 24.92 -13.72
N ALA A 435 18.81 24.50 -14.65
CA ALA A 435 18.46 23.11 -14.88
C ALA A 435 19.39 22.38 -15.88
N ASP A 436 20.49 23.00 -16.31
CA ASP A 436 21.52 22.36 -17.10
C ASP A 436 22.17 21.22 -16.32
N PRO A 437 22.29 20.00 -16.87
CA PRO A 437 22.81 18.84 -16.15
C PRO A 437 24.19 19.05 -15.53
N ALA A 438 25.12 19.71 -16.22
CA ALA A 438 26.47 19.97 -15.71
C ALA A 438 26.42 20.91 -14.49
N ALA A 439 25.61 21.96 -14.58
CA ALA A 439 25.40 22.91 -13.49
C ALA A 439 24.75 22.24 -12.28
N VAL A 440 23.71 21.40 -12.49
CA VAL A 440 23.02 20.68 -11.42
C VAL A 440 23.94 19.70 -10.71
N LEU A 441 24.70 18.89 -11.47
CA LEU A 441 25.58 17.86 -10.91
C LEU A 441 26.90 18.43 -10.39
N GLY A 442 27.26 19.66 -10.80
CA GLY A 442 28.55 20.26 -10.48
C GLY A 442 29.72 19.50 -11.12
N LEU A 443 29.52 18.93 -12.32
CA LEU A 443 30.50 18.13 -13.05
C LEU A 443 30.76 18.74 -14.43
N GLU A 444 31.96 18.49 -15.00
CA GLU A 444 32.25 18.91 -16.33
C GLU A 444 31.53 18.05 -17.39
N PRO A 445 31.11 18.65 -18.52
CA PRO A 445 30.57 17.87 -19.63
C PRO A 445 31.62 16.83 -20.11
N GLY A 446 31.24 15.55 -20.12
CA GLY A 446 32.15 14.43 -20.42
C GLY A 446 32.46 13.54 -19.22
N ASP A 447 32.30 14.04 -17.97
CA ASP A 447 32.46 13.22 -16.78
C ASP A 447 31.23 12.39 -16.45
N PHE A 448 30.11 12.69 -17.10
CA PHE A 448 28.84 11.99 -16.95
C PHE A 448 28.10 11.85 -18.29
N THR A 449 27.12 10.97 -18.31
CA THR A 449 26.17 10.84 -19.41
C THR A 449 24.77 10.77 -18.82
N ILE A 450 23.87 11.65 -19.31
CA ILE A 450 22.46 11.65 -18.92
C ILE A 450 21.59 11.52 -20.17
N LEU A 451 20.70 10.52 -20.16
CA LEU A 451 19.85 10.18 -21.30
C LEU A 451 18.41 10.06 -20.87
N ARG A 452 17.50 10.40 -21.78
CA ARG A 452 16.07 10.20 -21.61
C ARG A 452 15.47 9.55 -22.85
N TRP A 453 14.45 8.75 -22.64
CA TRP A 453 13.70 8.13 -23.73
C TRP A 453 12.82 9.15 -24.46
N ASP A 454 13.02 9.24 -25.76
CA ASP A 454 12.09 9.93 -26.65
C ASP A 454 11.04 8.92 -27.12
N SER A 455 9.79 9.09 -26.68
CA SER A 455 8.69 8.19 -27.01
C SER A 455 8.23 8.29 -28.46
N THR A 456 8.52 9.41 -29.14
CA THR A 456 8.20 9.63 -30.55
C THR A 456 9.22 8.93 -31.45
N GLU A 457 10.48 9.20 -31.21
CA GLU A 457 11.59 8.63 -31.97
C GLU A 457 11.96 7.20 -31.52
N ARG A 458 11.44 6.76 -30.37
CA ARG A 458 11.71 5.46 -29.73
C ARG A 458 13.20 5.18 -29.55
N ARG A 459 13.93 6.16 -29.08
CA ARG A 459 15.39 6.08 -28.81
C ARG A 459 15.76 6.93 -27.59
N TYR A 460 16.93 6.65 -27.06
CA TYR A 460 17.50 7.50 -26.01
C TYR A 460 18.14 8.74 -26.62
N ALA A 461 17.85 9.89 -26.03
CA ALA A 461 18.39 11.19 -26.40
C ALA A 461 19.12 11.84 -25.22
N VAL A 462 20.13 12.66 -25.52
CA VAL A 462 20.86 13.41 -24.51
C VAL A 462 19.93 14.47 -23.88
N VAL A 463 20.04 14.64 -22.59
CA VAL A 463 19.24 15.59 -21.82
C VAL A 463 19.99 16.91 -21.67
N ASN A 464 19.33 18.00 -22.00
CA ASN A 464 19.85 19.36 -21.85
C ASN A 464 19.18 20.13 -20.71
N THR A 465 18.12 19.59 -20.12
CA THR A 465 17.37 20.25 -19.04
C THR A 465 16.80 19.20 -18.11
N ILE A 466 17.12 19.27 -16.83
CA ILE A 466 16.58 18.42 -15.78
C ILE A 466 15.28 19.01 -15.25
N ARG A 467 14.24 18.18 -15.12
CA ARG A 467 12.93 18.58 -14.59
C ARG A 467 12.43 17.64 -13.51
N PRO A 468 11.82 18.13 -12.43
CA PRO A 468 11.18 17.27 -11.44
C PRO A 468 10.04 16.45 -12.07
N GLY A 469 9.90 15.20 -11.64
CA GLY A 469 8.89 14.30 -12.16
C GLY A 469 9.28 13.55 -13.44
N GLU A 470 10.42 13.85 -14.04
CA GLU A 470 10.99 13.10 -15.15
C GLU A 470 12.01 12.06 -14.68
N GLY A 471 12.10 10.93 -15.41
CA GLY A 471 13.11 9.89 -15.19
C GLY A 471 14.20 9.94 -16.24
N TYR A 472 15.42 9.53 -15.86
CA TYR A 472 16.61 9.59 -16.68
C TYR A 472 17.48 8.34 -16.51
N TRP A 473 18.27 8.01 -17.48
CA TRP A 473 19.44 7.17 -17.33
C TRP A 473 20.66 8.05 -17.08
N LEU A 474 21.34 7.84 -15.97
CA LEU A 474 22.50 8.63 -15.54
C LEU A 474 23.67 7.71 -15.22
N ARG A 475 24.87 8.06 -15.69
CA ARG A 475 26.15 7.41 -15.41
C ARG A 475 27.21 8.47 -15.21
N ALA A 476 28.11 8.30 -14.26
CA ALA A 476 29.34 9.06 -14.15
C ALA A 476 30.56 8.18 -14.51
N ASN A 477 31.68 8.80 -14.85
CA ASN A 477 32.91 8.04 -15.17
C ASN A 477 33.54 7.42 -13.92
N THR A 478 33.30 8.02 -12.74
CA THR A 478 33.77 7.56 -11.41
C THR A 478 32.64 7.49 -10.41
N GLU A 479 32.76 6.58 -9.46
CA GLU A 479 31.83 6.50 -8.34
C GLU A 479 32.07 7.68 -7.38
N GLN A 480 31.03 8.47 -7.12
CA GLN A 480 31.09 9.64 -6.25
C GLN A 480 29.70 10.09 -5.80
N THR A 481 29.65 10.76 -4.66
CA THR A 481 28.42 11.45 -4.19
C THR A 481 28.51 12.92 -4.54
N VAL A 482 27.54 13.44 -5.27
CA VAL A 482 27.46 14.87 -5.62
C VAL A 482 26.33 15.54 -4.85
N SER A 483 26.52 16.82 -4.50
CA SER A 483 25.46 17.69 -4.02
C SER A 483 24.83 18.42 -5.19
N LEU A 484 23.51 18.34 -5.31
CA LEU A 484 22.77 18.99 -6.39
C LEU A 484 22.75 20.51 -6.19
N THR A 485 23.34 21.24 -7.12
CA THR A 485 23.49 22.70 -7.03
C THR A 485 22.16 23.38 -7.35
N GLY A 486 21.79 24.38 -6.55
CA GLY A 486 20.56 25.17 -6.76
C GLY A 486 19.27 24.38 -6.57
N ALA A 487 19.33 23.22 -5.89
CA ALA A 487 18.17 22.39 -5.65
C ALA A 487 17.18 23.05 -4.69
N ARG A 488 15.90 23.08 -5.09
CA ARG A 488 14.78 23.52 -4.26
C ARG A 488 13.67 22.45 -4.29
N VAL A 489 12.93 22.30 -3.21
CA VAL A 489 11.79 21.41 -3.20
C VAL A 489 10.79 21.87 -4.27
N ALA A 490 10.38 20.97 -5.14
CA ALA A 490 9.43 21.26 -6.21
C ALA A 490 8.04 21.49 -5.62
N GLY A 491 7.51 22.70 -5.78
CA GLY A 491 6.20 23.10 -5.26
C GLY A 491 6.23 23.45 -3.77
N ASP A 492 5.23 24.21 -3.36
CA ASP A 492 4.93 24.43 -1.94
C ASP A 492 4.35 23.14 -1.36
N ALA A 493 4.83 22.72 -0.19
CA ALA A 493 4.37 21.52 0.52
C ALA A 493 2.84 21.50 0.77
N PHE A 494 2.17 22.60 0.57
CA PHE A 494 0.76 22.80 0.85
C PHE A 494 -0.12 23.20 -0.34
N SER A 495 0.46 23.63 -1.48
CA SER A 495 -0.32 24.13 -2.61
C SER A 495 0.07 23.58 -3.99
N GLY A 496 1.16 22.86 -4.11
CA GLY A 496 1.74 22.51 -5.41
C GLY A 496 1.64 21.04 -5.76
N THR A 497 0.58 20.63 -6.45
CA THR A 497 0.62 19.38 -7.23
C THR A 497 1.42 19.61 -8.50
N LEU A 498 2.38 18.73 -8.79
CA LEU A 498 3.08 18.76 -10.07
C LEU A 498 2.26 18.04 -11.13
N ARG A 499 2.07 18.69 -12.28
CA ARG A 499 1.45 18.13 -13.48
C ARG A 499 2.48 17.96 -14.57
N LEU A 500 2.47 16.80 -15.22
CA LEU A 500 3.33 16.55 -16.38
C LEU A 500 2.50 15.98 -17.53
N PRO A 501 2.65 16.52 -18.75
CA PRO A 501 2.05 15.93 -19.94
C PRO A 501 2.70 14.58 -20.23
N LEU A 502 1.87 13.61 -20.62
CA LEU A 502 2.31 12.26 -20.95
C LEU A 502 2.15 12.00 -22.44
N PRO A 503 3.25 11.80 -23.19
CA PRO A 503 3.17 11.29 -24.54
C PRO A 503 2.71 9.83 -24.55
N ARG A 504 2.12 9.37 -25.64
CA ARG A 504 1.71 7.97 -25.80
C ARG A 504 2.93 7.05 -25.91
N GLY A 505 2.81 5.85 -25.37
CA GLY A 505 3.86 4.82 -25.36
C GLY A 505 4.62 4.79 -24.05
N TRP A 506 5.86 4.34 -24.09
CA TRP A 506 6.73 4.31 -22.92
C TRP A 506 7.22 5.70 -22.54
N VAL A 507 7.05 6.06 -21.28
CA VAL A 507 7.48 7.34 -20.72
C VAL A 507 8.32 7.10 -19.47
N GLN A 508 9.46 7.79 -19.38
CA GLN A 508 10.26 7.84 -18.18
C GLN A 508 9.74 8.93 -17.24
N ILE A 509 9.22 8.51 -16.10
CA ILE A 509 8.73 9.39 -15.03
C ILE A 509 9.55 9.20 -13.77
N GLY A 510 9.44 10.14 -12.83
CA GLY A 510 10.04 10.05 -11.51
C GLY A 510 9.14 10.69 -10.46
N ASN A 511 9.40 10.39 -9.21
CA ASN A 511 8.77 11.10 -8.11
C ASN A 511 9.33 12.53 -8.06
N PRO A 512 8.49 13.59 -8.16
CA PRO A 512 8.97 14.98 -8.16
C PRO A 512 9.32 15.52 -6.77
N TYR A 513 8.98 14.79 -5.71
CA TYR A 513 9.16 15.21 -4.33
C TYR A 513 10.28 14.43 -3.64
N PRO A 514 10.94 15.01 -2.65
CA PRO A 514 11.96 14.31 -1.86
C PRO A 514 11.36 13.26 -0.90
N TYR A 515 10.06 13.06 -0.91
CA TYR A 515 9.32 12.07 -0.11
C TYR A 515 8.74 10.97 -1.00
N PRO A 516 8.56 9.75 -0.49
CA PRO A 516 7.90 8.69 -1.26
C PRO A 516 6.44 9.03 -1.56
N VAL A 517 6.00 8.72 -2.77
CA VAL A 517 4.60 8.87 -3.19
C VAL A 517 4.04 7.47 -3.47
N PRO A 518 3.04 6.98 -2.72
CA PRO A 518 2.36 5.74 -3.02
C PRO A 518 1.71 5.78 -4.40
N ILE A 519 1.91 4.71 -5.19
CA ILE A 519 1.40 4.68 -6.57
C ILE A 519 -0.12 4.79 -6.64
N GLY A 520 -0.84 4.29 -5.65
CA GLY A 520 -2.30 4.39 -5.58
C GLY A 520 -2.82 5.82 -5.42
N LEU A 521 -1.98 6.77 -4.99
CA LEU A 521 -2.34 8.19 -4.86
C LEU A 521 -2.13 9.00 -6.14
N ILE A 522 -1.41 8.46 -7.10
CA ILE A 522 -1.19 9.12 -8.40
C ILE A 522 -2.53 9.30 -9.11
N ARG A 523 -2.70 10.43 -9.78
CA ARG A 523 -3.89 10.78 -10.55
C ARG A 523 -3.53 11.08 -11.99
N PHE A 524 -4.53 11.01 -12.85
CA PHE A 524 -4.39 11.33 -14.26
C PHE A 524 -5.52 12.29 -14.66
N VAL A 525 -5.21 13.19 -15.58
CA VAL A 525 -6.21 14.08 -16.19
C VAL A 525 -6.23 13.82 -17.68
N ASP A 526 -7.40 13.49 -18.19
CA ASP A 526 -7.68 13.61 -19.61
C ASP A 526 -7.91 15.10 -19.91
N THR A 527 -7.01 15.73 -20.66
CA THR A 527 -7.06 17.16 -20.93
C THR A 527 -8.30 17.56 -21.71
N ALA A 528 -8.93 16.63 -22.46
CA ALA A 528 -10.16 16.89 -23.19
C ALA A 528 -11.38 16.96 -22.26
N GLN A 529 -11.38 16.22 -21.15
CA GLN A 529 -12.48 16.19 -20.19
C GLN A 529 -12.21 17.11 -18.97
N GLY A 530 -10.96 17.44 -18.69
CA GLY A 530 -10.56 18.28 -17.58
C GLY A 530 -10.78 17.68 -16.18
N VAL A 531 -11.13 16.39 -16.10
CA VAL A 531 -11.44 15.67 -14.85
C VAL A 531 -10.26 14.82 -14.43
N ALA A 532 -9.85 14.95 -13.17
CA ALA A 532 -8.85 14.08 -12.57
C ALA A 532 -9.48 12.74 -12.16
N ILE A 533 -8.81 11.65 -12.52
CA ILE A 533 -9.22 10.28 -12.22
C ILE A 533 -8.12 9.55 -11.46
N THR A 534 -8.48 8.54 -10.68
CA THR A 534 -7.54 7.70 -9.97
C THR A 534 -6.68 6.87 -10.93
N PHE A 535 -5.53 6.38 -10.47
CA PHE A 535 -4.73 5.44 -11.25
C PHE A 535 -5.55 4.19 -11.63
N ALA A 536 -6.33 3.65 -10.69
CA ALA A 536 -7.19 2.49 -10.96
C ALA A 536 -8.23 2.77 -12.05
N GLU A 537 -8.87 3.94 -12.04
CA GLU A 537 -9.81 4.35 -13.09
C GLU A 537 -9.12 4.56 -14.44
N ALA A 538 -7.93 5.15 -14.44
CA ALA A 538 -7.15 5.34 -15.67
C ALA A 538 -6.78 3.99 -16.31
N VAL A 539 -6.44 2.98 -15.48
CA VAL A 539 -6.21 1.61 -15.94
C VAL A 539 -7.51 0.97 -16.46
N GLN A 540 -8.61 1.08 -15.73
CA GLN A 540 -9.92 0.54 -16.17
C GLN A 540 -10.41 1.14 -17.48
N ARG A 541 -10.11 2.42 -17.72
CA ARG A 541 -10.43 3.11 -18.99
C ARG A 541 -9.42 2.81 -20.09
N GLY A 542 -8.36 2.03 -19.82
CA GLY A 542 -7.33 1.70 -20.80
C GLY A 542 -6.45 2.88 -21.20
N LEU A 543 -6.32 3.90 -20.34
CA LEU A 543 -5.51 5.09 -20.61
C LEU A 543 -4.04 4.88 -20.26
N VAL A 544 -3.78 4.09 -19.22
CA VAL A 544 -2.43 3.71 -18.75
C VAL A 544 -2.43 2.26 -18.30
N ARG A 545 -1.24 1.67 -18.18
CA ARG A 545 -1.09 0.31 -17.63
C ARG A 545 -0.83 0.34 -16.13
N SER A 546 -1.19 -0.75 -15.44
CA SER A 546 -1.18 -0.87 -13.97
C SER A 546 0.18 -1.11 -13.33
N VAL A 547 1.24 -1.28 -14.13
CA VAL A 547 2.59 -1.65 -13.66
C VAL A 547 3.59 -0.56 -14.05
N LEU A 548 4.40 -0.16 -13.08
CA LEU A 548 5.59 0.66 -13.29
C LEU A 548 6.83 -0.24 -13.19
N PHE A 549 7.87 0.05 -13.95
CA PHE A 549 9.14 -0.66 -13.85
C PHE A 549 10.25 0.32 -13.47
N TYR A 550 11.08 -0.05 -12.50
CA TYR A 550 12.32 0.63 -12.19
C TYR A 550 13.50 -0.30 -12.42
N TYR A 551 14.69 0.26 -12.57
CA TYR A 551 15.90 -0.53 -12.73
C TYR A 551 16.69 -0.56 -11.44
N ASP A 552 16.86 -1.74 -10.86
CA ASP A 552 17.68 -1.97 -9.68
C ASP A 552 19.09 -2.37 -10.13
N ILE A 553 20.09 -1.60 -9.73
CA ILE A 553 21.49 -1.85 -10.03
C ILE A 553 22.15 -2.86 -9.09
N THR A 554 21.47 -3.22 -7.99
CA THR A 554 21.99 -4.22 -7.04
C THR A 554 22.00 -5.61 -7.70
N PRO A 555 23.17 -6.30 -7.74
CA PRO A 555 23.26 -7.62 -8.35
C PRO A 555 22.31 -8.66 -7.70
N PRO A 556 21.57 -9.42 -8.51
CA PRO A 556 21.51 -9.37 -9.97
C PRO A 556 20.69 -8.16 -10.45
N ALA A 557 21.35 -7.28 -11.23
CA ALA A 557 20.76 -6.03 -11.69
C ALA A 557 19.73 -6.24 -12.80
N GLY A 558 18.63 -5.48 -12.76
CA GLY A 558 17.59 -5.61 -13.77
C GLY A 558 16.31 -4.83 -13.47
N TYR A 559 15.35 -4.90 -14.38
CA TYR A 559 14.04 -4.32 -14.20
C TYR A 559 13.23 -5.05 -13.12
N LYS A 560 12.64 -4.27 -12.23
CA LYS A 560 11.70 -4.74 -11.21
C LYS A 560 10.36 -4.03 -11.36
N PRO A 561 9.24 -4.75 -11.28
CA PRO A 561 7.91 -4.16 -11.34
C PRO A 561 7.45 -3.67 -9.97
N ILE A 562 6.68 -2.59 -9.96
CA ILE A 562 5.72 -2.26 -8.91
C ILE A 562 4.33 -2.19 -9.53
N SER A 563 3.36 -2.83 -8.92
CA SER A 563 2.02 -2.99 -9.51
C SER A 563 0.95 -2.42 -8.61
N LEU A 564 0.05 -1.64 -9.20
CA LEU A 564 -1.13 -1.11 -8.52
C LEU A 564 -1.99 -2.23 -7.90
N TYR A 565 -2.11 -3.37 -8.60
CA TYR A 565 -2.89 -4.52 -8.14
C TYR A 565 -2.12 -5.43 -7.16
N GLY A 566 -0.81 -5.30 -7.05
CA GLY A 566 0.00 -6.03 -6.09
C GLY A 566 0.09 -5.32 -4.76
N ASP A 567 0.41 -4.04 -4.81
CA ASP A 567 0.54 -3.18 -3.63
C ASP A 567 0.32 -1.71 -4.03
N PRO A 568 -0.89 -1.18 -3.88
CA PRO A 568 -1.17 0.23 -4.16
C PRO A 568 -0.43 1.20 -3.23
N ALA A 569 0.02 0.72 -2.06
CA ALA A 569 0.84 1.49 -1.14
C ALA A 569 2.32 1.50 -1.54
N ALA A 570 2.73 0.68 -2.53
CA ALA A 570 4.11 0.67 -3.00
C ALA A 570 4.58 2.08 -3.37
N PRO A 571 5.68 2.57 -2.80
CA PRO A 571 6.11 3.93 -3.02
C PRO A 571 6.85 4.10 -4.35
N MET A 572 6.53 5.16 -5.07
CA MET A 572 7.52 5.76 -5.95
C MET A 572 8.57 6.46 -5.08
N SER A 573 9.72 5.82 -4.95
CA SER A 573 10.81 6.36 -4.13
C SER A 573 11.41 7.60 -4.77
N PRO A 574 11.78 8.62 -3.98
CA PRO A 574 12.57 9.73 -4.50
C PRO A 574 13.92 9.22 -5.01
N GLY A 575 14.45 9.85 -6.03
CA GLY A 575 15.72 9.47 -6.63
C GLY A 575 15.66 8.35 -7.66
N LEU A 576 14.59 7.56 -7.72
CA LEU A 576 14.41 6.50 -8.72
C LEU A 576 13.58 6.98 -9.91
N GLY A 577 14.01 6.57 -11.11
CA GLY A 577 13.23 6.69 -12.33
C GLY A 577 12.36 5.46 -12.57
N TYR A 578 11.23 5.65 -13.25
CA TYR A 578 10.26 4.61 -13.54
C TYR A 578 9.79 4.66 -14.98
N TRP A 579 9.48 3.51 -15.54
CA TRP A 579 8.75 3.39 -16.79
C TRP A 579 7.25 3.30 -16.52
N LEU A 580 6.49 4.14 -17.21
CA LEU A 580 5.02 4.07 -17.32
C LEU A 580 4.65 3.88 -18.78
N TYR A 581 3.68 2.99 -19.07
CA TYR A 581 3.11 2.86 -20.40
C TYR A 581 1.77 3.59 -20.50
N VAL A 582 1.66 4.45 -21.51
CA VAL A 582 0.52 5.32 -21.75
C VAL A 582 -0.14 4.93 -23.08
N ASP A 583 -1.41 4.54 -23.04
CA ASP A 583 -2.23 4.24 -24.20
C ASP A 583 -3.06 5.45 -24.65
N GLY A 584 -3.46 6.30 -23.70
CA GLY A 584 -4.27 7.48 -23.91
C GLY A 584 -3.55 8.60 -24.70
N ARG A 585 -4.31 9.55 -25.21
CA ARG A 585 -3.77 10.77 -25.80
C ARG A 585 -4.23 11.97 -24.97
N GLY A 586 -3.42 13.02 -24.90
CA GLY A 586 -3.77 14.23 -24.14
C GLY A 586 -3.90 13.95 -22.65
N LEU A 587 -3.04 13.09 -22.11
CA LEU A 587 -3.07 12.71 -20.71
C LEU A 587 -2.00 13.47 -19.93
N GLU A 588 -2.33 13.91 -18.75
CA GLU A 588 -1.37 14.44 -17.76
C GLU A 588 -1.35 13.54 -16.54
N ILE A 589 -0.16 13.34 -15.97
CA ILE A 589 0.00 12.72 -14.64
C ILE A 589 0.04 13.80 -13.58
N ILE A 590 -0.62 13.54 -12.45
CA ILE A 590 -0.59 14.38 -11.27
C ILE A 590 0.05 13.62 -10.13
N PHE A 591 1.11 14.19 -9.58
CA PHE A 591 1.70 13.72 -8.35
C PHE A 591 1.13 14.50 -7.17
N PRO A 592 0.35 13.86 -6.29
CA PRO A 592 -0.17 14.56 -5.11
C PRO A 592 1.00 14.87 -4.18
N ASN A 593 1.06 16.12 -3.72
CA ASN A 593 2.01 16.51 -2.69
C ASN A 593 1.44 16.09 -1.31
N VAL A 594 1.49 14.79 -1.03
CA VAL A 594 0.93 14.22 0.18
C VAL A 594 2.06 13.72 1.06
N VAL A 595 2.51 14.56 1.97
CA VAL A 595 3.24 14.09 3.14
C VAL A 595 2.19 13.84 4.21
N VAL A 596 1.79 12.57 4.43
CA VAL A 596 0.92 12.20 5.54
C VAL A 596 1.80 11.95 6.76
N PRO A 597 1.83 12.87 7.72
CA PRO A 597 2.71 12.75 8.86
C PRO A 597 2.35 11.52 9.70
N GLY A 598 3.27 10.56 9.84
CA GLY A 598 3.19 9.47 10.81
C GLY A 598 2.03 8.49 10.65
N ALA A 599 1.27 8.59 9.57
CA ALA A 599 0.21 7.64 9.27
C ALA A 599 0.64 6.72 8.14
N THR A 600 0.62 5.43 8.37
CA THR A 600 0.65 4.46 7.27
C THR A 600 -0.52 4.78 6.35
N ILE A 601 -0.25 5.07 5.09
CA ILE A 601 -1.32 5.26 4.11
C ILE A 601 -1.95 3.90 3.89
N LEU A 602 -3.14 3.74 4.42
CA LEU A 602 -3.93 2.53 4.26
C LEU A 602 -4.76 2.68 2.99
N PHE A 603 -4.75 1.65 2.17
CA PHE A 603 -5.65 1.54 1.04
C PHE A 603 -6.74 0.54 1.37
N PRO A 604 -7.98 0.74 0.91
CA PRO A 604 -9.03 -0.25 1.10
C PRO A 604 -8.59 -1.62 0.59
N SER A 605 -8.98 -2.67 1.28
CA SER A 605 -8.63 -4.04 0.90
C SER A 605 -9.04 -4.41 -0.53
N ARG A 606 -10.07 -3.75 -1.06
CA ARG A 606 -10.56 -3.91 -2.44
C ARG A 606 -9.94 -2.93 -3.42
N PHE A 607 -9.12 -1.99 -2.94
CA PHE A 607 -8.42 -1.05 -3.80
C PHE A 607 -7.35 -1.82 -4.58
N GLY A 608 -7.55 -1.95 -5.86
CA GLY A 608 -6.61 -2.67 -6.72
C GLY A 608 -6.60 -4.20 -6.50
N ALA A 609 -7.73 -4.80 -6.08
CA ALA A 609 -7.86 -6.26 -6.15
C ALA A 609 -7.46 -6.73 -7.54
N ALA A 610 -6.46 -7.60 -7.58
CA ALA A 610 -5.93 -8.09 -8.85
C ALA A 610 -7.04 -8.76 -9.66
N PRO A 611 -7.29 -8.32 -10.90
CA PRO A 611 -8.34 -8.91 -11.73
C PRO A 611 -7.98 -10.30 -12.24
N TYR A 612 -6.84 -10.83 -11.81
CA TYR A 612 -6.25 -12.05 -12.31
C TYR A 612 -6.75 -13.27 -11.54
N GLN A 613 -7.15 -14.30 -12.27
CA GLN A 613 -7.45 -15.61 -11.69
C GLN A 613 -6.17 -16.31 -11.23
N TRP A 614 -5.12 -16.22 -12.05
CA TRP A 614 -3.78 -16.73 -11.74
C TRP A 614 -2.72 -16.01 -12.57
N GLN A 615 -1.50 -15.99 -12.04
CA GLN A 615 -0.32 -15.44 -12.73
C GLN A 615 0.93 -16.28 -12.43
N ILE A 616 1.84 -16.32 -13.40
CA ILE A 616 3.19 -16.86 -13.24
C ILE A 616 4.18 -15.84 -13.76
N GLN A 617 5.15 -15.49 -12.93
CA GLN A 617 6.28 -14.65 -13.28
C GLN A 617 7.49 -15.52 -13.66
N PHE A 618 8.12 -15.22 -14.78
CA PHE A 618 9.39 -15.79 -15.19
C PHE A 618 10.52 -14.81 -14.96
N VAL A 619 11.63 -15.32 -14.41
CA VAL A 619 12.84 -14.56 -14.13
C VAL A 619 14.00 -15.24 -14.82
N ALA A 620 14.62 -14.56 -15.79
CA ALA A 620 15.86 -15.01 -16.38
C ALA A 620 17.05 -14.30 -15.75
N GLN A 621 18.04 -15.04 -15.34
CA GLN A 621 19.28 -14.54 -14.77
C GLN A 621 20.49 -15.07 -15.54
N SER A 622 21.43 -14.17 -15.90
CA SER A 622 22.73 -14.52 -16.44
C SER A 622 23.80 -13.70 -15.71
N GLY A 623 24.64 -14.40 -14.94
CA GLY A 623 25.62 -13.74 -14.07
C GLY A 623 24.95 -12.76 -13.09
N GLU A 624 25.40 -11.50 -13.12
CA GLU A 624 24.91 -10.42 -12.27
C GLU A 624 23.74 -9.62 -12.88
N LYS A 625 23.21 -10.03 -14.02
CA LYS A 625 22.08 -9.38 -14.68
C LYS A 625 20.84 -10.27 -14.65
N MET A 626 19.66 -9.66 -14.52
CA MET A 626 18.40 -10.39 -14.55
C MET A 626 17.30 -9.61 -15.26
N ASP A 627 16.27 -10.34 -15.68
CA ASP A 627 15.00 -9.79 -16.12
C ASP A 627 13.84 -10.55 -15.45
N ALA A 628 13.05 -9.83 -14.67
CA ALA A 628 11.91 -10.36 -13.91
C ALA A 628 10.57 -9.84 -14.42
N THR A 629 10.51 -9.35 -15.67
CA THR A 629 9.33 -8.65 -16.17
C THR A 629 8.32 -9.56 -16.88
N ALA A 630 8.70 -10.79 -17.26
CA ALA A 630 7.81 -11.68 -18.01
C ALA A 630 6.76 -12.32 -17.10
N VAL A 631 5.49 -12.06 -17.39
CA VAL A 631 4.33 -12.58 -16.64
C VAL A 631 3.30 -13.14 -17.61
N ILE A 632 2.84 -14.36 -17.35
CA ILE A 632 1.68 -14.95 -18.03
C ILE A 632 0.55 -15.17 -17.03
N GLY A 633 -0.68 -15.26 -17.51
CA GLY A 633 -1.81 -15.51 -16.62
C GLY A 633 -3.16 -15.60 -17.28
N ALA A 634 -4.20 -15.63 -16.45
CA ALA A 634 -5.58 -15.60 -16.91
C ALA A 634 -6.44 -14.67 -16.05
N ALA A 635 -7.41 -14.03 -16.69
CA ALA A 635 -8.39 -13.18 -16.04
C ALA A 635 -9.78 -13.34 -16.70
N SER A 636 -10.85 -13.19 -15.92
CA SER A 636 -12.22 -13.40 -16.39
C SER A 636 -12.67 -12.42 -17.48
N ARG A 637 -12.06 -11.23 -17.52
CA ARG A 637 -12.37 -10.19 -18.51
C ARG A 637 -11.29 -10.00 -19.57
N ALA A 638 -10.22 -10.78 -19.51
CA ALA A 638 -9.18 -10.74 -20.54
C ALA A 638 -9.62 -11.47 -21.81
N SER A 639 -9.07 -11.06 -22.94
CA SER A 639 -9.20 -11.74 -24.21
C SER A 639 -7.94 -12.56 -24.54
N ASP A 640 -7.98 -13.36 -25.61
CA ASP A 640 -6.78 -14.00 -26.13
C ASP A 640 -6.02 -13.10 -27.12
N ALA A 641 -6.57 -11.97 -27.50
CA ALA A 641 -5.90 -10.91 -28.24
C ALA A 641 -5.32 -9.88 -27.29
N ILE A 642 -4.47 -8.99 -27.78
CA ILE A 642 -3.89 -7.92 -26.98
C ILE A 642 -4.99 -7.00 -26.43
N ASP A 643 -5.00 -6.80 -25.11
CA ASP A 643 -5.96 -5.95 -24.44
C ASP A 643 -5.33 -5.17 -23.27
N VAL A 644 -6.17 -4.57 -22.39
CA VAL A 644 -5.71 -3.74 -21.26
C VAL A 644 -5.00 -4.55 -20.17
N PHE A 645 -5.14 -5.87 -20.16
CA PHE A 645 -4.46 -6.75 -19.21
C PHE A 645 -3.04 -7.10 -19.65
N ASP A 646 -2.68 -6.82 -20.91
CA ASP A 646 -1.35 -7.06 -21.43
C ASP A 646 -0.44 -5.86 -21.21
N MET A 647 0.82 -6.11 -20.97
CA MET A 647 1.82 -5.08 -20.76
C MET A 647 2.88 -5.17 -21.86
N PRO A 648 3.05 -4.14 -22.65
CA PRO A 648 4.18 -4.07 -23.57
C PRO A 648 5.52 -4.21 -22.83
N LYS A 649 6.52 -4.74 -23.51
CA LYS A 649 7.87 -4.87 -22.94
C LYS A 649 8.51 -3.48 -22.81
N PRO A 650 9.07 -3.11 -21.64
CA PRO A 650 9.78 -1.85 -21.51
C PRO A 650 11.01 -1.79 -22.43
N PRO A 651 11.42 -0.59 -22.85
CA PRO A 651 12.62 -0.38 -23.62
C PRO A 651 13.81 -1.10 -23.00
N ALA A 652 14.78 -1.50 -23.82
CA ALA A 652 15.99 -2.11 -23.31
C ALA A 652 16.71 -1.14 -22.35
N PRO A 653 17.33 -1.63 -21.28
CA PRO A 653 18.30 -0.81 -20.54
C PRO A 653 19.37 -0.27 -21.50
N VAL A 654 19.96 0.85 -21.11
CA VAL A 654 21.08 1.43 -21.91
C VAL A 654 22.28 0.48 -21.96
N GLU A 655 22.48 -0.31 -20.91
CA GLU A 655 23.50 -1.36 -20.87
C GLU A 655 22.92 -2.71 -21.30
N ASP A 656 23.80 -3.51 -21.88
CA ASP A 656 23.47 -4.89 -22.26
C ASP A 656 22.97 -5.71 -21.06
N SER A 657 21.89 -6.43 -21.25
CA SER A 657 21.23 -7.21 -20.20
C SER A 657 20.54 -8.45 -20.78
N VAL A 658 20.41 -9.49 -19.95
CA VAL A 658 19.52 -10.60 -20.26
C VAL A 658 18.08 -10.08 -20.33
N ARG A 659 17.29 -10.57 -21.29
CA ARG A 659 15.88 -10.16 -21.46
C ARG A 659 14.98 -11.37 -21.71
N THR A 660 13.79 -11.31 -21.13
CA THR A 660 12.69 -12.23 -21.37
C THR A 660 11.55 -11.48 -22.06
N MET A 661 11.08 -11.96 -23.16
CA MET A 661 10.05 -11.33 -24.00
C MET A 661 8.95 -12.34 -24.30
N LEU A 662 7.72 -11.98 -24.08
CA LEU A 662 6.56 -12.74 -24.53
C LEU A 662 6.19 -12.24 -25.94
N ILE A 663 5.96 -13.15 -26.85
CA ILE A 663 5.49 -12.82 -28.20
C ILE A 663 3.96 -12.86 -28.15
N ALA A 664 3.36 -11.74 -28.44
CA ALA A 664 1.90 -11.61 -28.43
C ALA A 664 1.24 -12.51 -29.50
N PRO A 665 -0.07 -12.78 -29.40
CA PRO A 665 -0.80 -13.58 -30.36
C PRO A 665 -0.77 -13.06 -31.82
N ASP A 666 -0.48 -11.76 -32.02
CA ASP A 666 -0.27 -11.15 -33.35
C ASP A 666 1.05 -11.57 -34.02
N GLY A 667 1.94 -12.25 -33.30
CA GLY A 667 3.25 -12.68 -33.74
C GLY A 667 4.29 -11.58 -33.93
N GLN A 668 3.96 -10.33 -33.62
CA GLN A 668 4.81 -9.14 -33.82
C GLN A 668 5.08 -8.34 -32.55
N SER A 669 4.04 -8.12 -31.73
CA SER A 669 4.14 -7.34 -30.51
C SER A 669 4.92 -8.10 -29.43
N VAL A 670 5.75 -7.37 -28.70
CA VAL A 670 6.57 -7.91 -27.61
C VAL A 670 6.02 -7.43 -26.27
N LEU A 671 5.68 -8.39 -25.42
CA LEU A 671 5.04 -8.13 -24.15
C LEU A 671 5.96 -8.49 -22.96
N ALA A 672 5.79 -7.77 -21.88
CA ALA A 672 6.23 -8.14 -20.53
C ALA A 672 5.17 -8.97 -19.82
N GLN A 673 3.89 -8.72 -20.10
CA GLN A 673 2.78 -9.47 -19.54
C GLN A 673 1.78 -9.85 -20.63
N ASP A 674 1.36 -11.12 -20.66
CA ASP A 674 0.35 -11.66 -21.57
C ASP A 674 -0.69 -12.42 -20.72
N ILE A 675 -1.83 -11.79 -20.50
CA ILE A 675 -2.94 -12.31 -19.69
C ILE A 675 -4.10 -12.65 -20.61
N ARG A 676 -4.51 -13.90 -20.61
CA ARG A 676 -5.53 -14.39 -21.53
C ARG A 676 -6.87 -14.65 -20.85
N ALA A 677 -7.87 -14.96 -21.68
CA ALA A 677 -9.19 -15.32 -21.18
C ALA A 677 -9.11 -16.54 -20.27
N GLU A 678 -9.88 -16.49 -19.18
CA GLU A 678 -10.06 -17.62 -18.27
C GLU A 678 -10.61 -18.85 -19.00
N GLY A 679 -10.18 -20.03 -18.62
CA GLY A 679 -10.70 -21.27 -19.16
C GLY A 679 -9.79 -22.46 -18.96
N THR A 680 -10.30 -23.63 -19.32
CA THR A 680 -9.57 -24.92 -19.24
C THR A 680 -9.05 -25.39 -20.60
N ARG A 681 -9.20 -24.59 -21.65
CA ARG A 681 -8.68 -24.96 -22.98
C ARG A 681 -7.16 -24.90 -23.01
N ARG A 682 -6.58 -25.59 -24.00
CA ARG A 682 -5.15 -25.50 -24.26
C ARG A 682 -4.77 -24.10 -24.72
N GLN A 683 -3.82 -23.48 -24.04
CA GLN A 683 -3.22 -22.18 -24.36
C GLN A 683 -1.70 -22.32 -24.46
N VAL A 684 -1.08 -21.55 -25.34
CA VAL A 684 0.36 -21.56 -25.56
C VAL A 684 0.87 -20.13 -25.60
N TRP A 685 1.78 -19.79 -24.70
CA TRP A 685 2.54 -18.53 -24.73
C TRP A 685 3.91 -18.81 -25.32
N GLU A 686 4.35 -17.95 -26.24
CA GLU A 686 5.70 -17.97 -26.78
C GLU A 686 6.58 -17.00 -26.00
N MET A 687 7.74 -17.45 -25.55
CA MET A 687 8.71 -16.67 -24.81
C MET A 687 10.08 -16.75 -25.49
N VAL A 688 10.72 -15.60 -25.62
CA VAL A 688 12.08 -15.49 -26.11
C VAL A 688 12.97 -14.96 -24.99
N VAL A 689 14.06 -15.64 -24.72
CA VAL A 689 15.11 -15.19 -23.80
C VAL A 689 16.32 -14.80 -24.63
N THR A 690 16.85 -13.58 -24.40
CA THR A 690 18.07 -13.12 -25.07
C THR A 690 19.16 -12.81 -24.04
N SER A 691 20.41 -13.05 -24.40
CA SER A 691 21.59 -12.64 -23.64
C SER A 691 22.62 -12.05 -24.61
N PRO A 692 23.23 -10.93 -24.27
CA PRO A 692 24.23 -10.30 -25.12
C PRO A 692 25.54 -11.11 -25.19
N GLN A 693 25.76 -12.03 -24.25
CA GLN A 693 26.96 -12.88 -24.20
C GLN A 693 26.65 -14.27 -24.74
N PRO A 694 27.18 -14.66 -25.89
CA PRO A 694 27.14 -16.03 -26.36
C PRO A 694 27.73 -16.99 -25.32
N ASP A 695 27.27 -18.22 -25.32
CA ASP A 695 27.71 -19.29 -24.42
C ASP A 695 27.53 -19.03 -22.93
N SER A 696 26.83 -17.92 -22.56
CA SER A 696 26.49 -17.65 -21.16
C SER A 696 25.45 -18.63 -20.62
N VAL A 697 25.61 -19.00 -19.36
CA VAL A 697 24.60 -19.80 -18.66
C VAL A 697 23.46 -18.88 -18.21
N VAL A 698 22.25 -19.23 -18.63
CA VAL A 698 21.03 -18.56 -18.21
C VAL A 698 20.22 -19.50 -17.33
N VAL A 699 19.79 -19.00 -16.17
CA VAL A 699 18.88 -19.70 -15.27
C VAL A 699 17.51 -19.04 -15.36
N LEU A 700 16.54 -19.77 -15.86
CA LEU A 700 15.14 -19.37 -15.92
C LEU A 700 14.41 -19.95 -14.70
N ARG A 701 13.85 -19.08 -13.85
CA ARG A 701 13.04 -19.44 -12.68
C ARG A 701 11.61 -18.96 -12.88
N TRP A 702 10.67 -19.52 -12.12
CA TRP A 702 9.28 -19.07 -12.14
C TRP A 702 8.63 -19.11 -10.76
N ASN A 703 7.73 -18.17 -10.53
CA ASN A 703 6.99 -18.01 -9.30
C ASN A 703 5.50 -17.90 -9.59
N GLY A 704 4.64 -18.21 -8.62
CA GLY A 704 3.19 -18.04 -8.78
C GLY A 704 2.45 -19.30 -9.23
N VAL A 705 3.12 -20.43 -9.44
CA VAL A 705 2.50 -21.69 -9.93
C VAL A 705 1.40 -22.20 -9.01
N GLN A 706 1.48 -21.90 -7.71
CA GLN A 706 0.46 -22.27 -6.71
C GLN A 706 -0.90 -21.58 -6.95
N SER A 707 -0.91 -20.43 -7.62
CA SER A 707 -2.17 -19.72 -7.96
C SER A 707 -2.93 -20.39 -9.11
N VAL A 708 -2.26 -21.24 -9.90
CA VAL A 708 -2.86 -21.85 -11.07
C VAL A 708 -3.84 -22.96 -10.65
N PRO A 709 -5.06 -23.02 -11.21
CA PRO A 709 -6.02 -24.07 -10.91
C PRO A 709 -5.45 -25.48 -11.08
N SER A 710 -5.76 -26.38 -10.17
CA SER A 710 -5.29 -27.77 -10.21
C SER A 710 -5.80 -28.55 -11.44
N THR A 711 -6.83 -28.05 -12.09
CA THR A 711 -7.38 -28.59 -13.34
C THR A 711 -6.53 -28.32 -14.57
N LEU A 712 -5.52 -27.42 -14.45
CA LEU A 712 -4.58 -27.12 -15.50
C LEU A 712 -3.21 -27.76 -15.22
N ARG A 713 -2.59 -28.28 -16.28
CA ARG A 713 -1.20 -28.70 -16.32
C ARG A 713 -0.40 -27.64 -17.07
N LEU A 714 0.75 -27.27 -16.51
CA LEU A 714 1.64 -26.28 -17.09
C LEU A 714 3.00 -26.89 -17.42
N LYS A 715 3.44 -26.65 -18.67
CA LYS A 715 4.72 -27.13 -19.17
C LYS A 715 5.54 -26.00 -19.78
N LEU A 716 6.82 -25.97 -19.48
CA LEU A 716 7.82 -25.22 -20.25
C LEU A 716 8.42 -26.17 -21.29
N VAL A 717 8.41 -25.79 -22.54
CA VAL A 717 9.01 -26.52 -23.65
C VAL A 717 10.12 -25.68 -24.25
N ASP A 718 11.35 -26.13 -24.18
CA ASP A 718 12.47 -25.60 -24.93
C ASP A 718 12.34 -26.03 -26.40
N THR A 719 12.14 -25.08 -27.29
CA THR A 719 11.84 -25.38 -28.68
C THR A 719 13.05 -25.89 -29.49
N GLU A 720 14.29 -25.64 -29.01
CA GLU A 720 15.50 -26.11 -29.63
C GLU A 720 15.85 -27.54 -29.24
N THR A 721 15.93 -27.79 -27.92
CA THR A 721 16.32 -29.11 -27.39
C THR A 721 15.14 -30.07 -27.23
N LYS A 722 13.91 -29.60 -27.40
CA LYS A 722 12.65 -30.35 -27.17
C LYS A 722 12.48 -30.80 -25.71
N VAL A 723 13.28 -30.31 -24.81
CA VAL A 723 13.18 -30.62 -23.39
C VAL A 723 11.91 -30.00 -22.86
N THR A 724 11.11 -30.80 -22.14
CA THR A 724 9.90 -30.38 -21.45
C THR A 724 10.09 -30.44 -19.95
N ARG A 725 9.59 -29.43 -19.24
CA ARG A 725 9.54 -29.37 -17.75
C ARG A 725 8.14 -29.05 -17.29
N ASP A 726 7.64 -29.81 -16.33
CA ASP A 726 6.42 -29.47 -15.62
C ASP A 726 6.73 -28.37 -14.60
N LEU A 727 6.00 -27.23 -14.65
CA LEU A 727 6.29 -26.05 -13.84
C LEU A 727 5.96 -26.26 -12.35
N ARG A 728 5.15 -27.25 -11.99
CA ARG A 728 4.81 -27.57 -10.60
C ARG A 728 5.86 -28.46 -9.93
N SER A 729 6.51 -29.32 -10.71
CA SER A 729 7.49 -30.28 -10.19
C SER A 729 8.93 -29.77 -10.24
N THR A 730 9.18 -28.68 -10.97
CA THR A 730 10.49 -28.02 -11.09
C THR A 730 10.34 -26.55 -10.80
N ALA A 731 11.36 -25.92 -10.21
CA ALA A 731 11.36 -24.48 -9.89
C ALA A 731 12.23 -23.67 -10.85
N SER A 732 13.02 -24.31 -11.68
CA SER A 732 13.95 -23.65 -12.61
C SER A 732 14.37 -24.55 -13.77
N TYR A 733 14.90 -23.90 -14.80
CA TYR A 733 15.55 -24.52 -15.94
C TYR A 733 16.82 -23.77 -16.30
N SER A 734 17.96 -24.45 -16.35
CA SER A 734 19.26 -23.87 -16.76
C SER A 734 19.62 -24.32 -18.17
N PHE A 735 20.11 -23.40 -18.96
CA PHE A 735 20.57 -23.67 -20.33
C PHE A 735 21.72 -22.74 -20.70
N THR A 736 22.52 -23.17 -21.68
CA THR A 736 23.56 -22.35 -22.27
C THR A 736 23.01 -21.64 -23.49
N MET A 737 23.26 -20.32 -23.60
CA MET A 737 22.84 -19.51 -24.72
C MET A 737 23.65 -19.89 -25.94
N GLY A 738 23.01 -20.11 -27.07
CA GLY A 738 23.69 -20.38 -28.31
C GLY A 738 24.30 -19.12 -28.95
N ALA A 739 25.03 -19.31 -30.06
CA ALA A 739 25.71 -18.24 -30.79
C ALA A 739 24.74 -17.13 -31.29
N SER A 740 23.46 -17.42 -31.45
CA SER A 740 22.45 -16.45 -31.84
C SER A 740 22.12 -15.45 -30.73
N GLY A 741 22.58 -15.68 -29.50
CA GLY A 741 22.21 -14.87 -28.32
C GLY A 741 20.72 -14.90 -27.98
N SER A 742 19.96 -15.85 -28.50
CA SER A 742 18.50 -15.93 -28.36
C SER A 742 18.06 -17.38 -28.22
N ARG A 743 17.07 -17.65 -27.35
CA ARG A 743 16.48 -18.97 -27.16
C ARG A 743 14.96 -18.85 -27.00
N ARG A 744 14.23 -19.78 -27.66
CA ARG A 744 12.77 -19.78 -27.71
C ARG A 744 12.20 -20.87 -26.83
N PHE A 745 11.13 -20.54 -26.15
CA PHE A 745 10.34 -21.42 -25.28
C PHE A 745 8.87 -21.30 -25.56
N GLN A 746 8.15 -22.39 -25.30
CA GLN A 746 6.69 -22.36 -25.21
C GLN A 746 6.25 -22.72 -23.80
N ILE A 747 5.36 -21.91 -23.25
CA ILE A 747 4.65 -22.23 -22.01
C ILE A 747 3.28 -22.73 -22.40
N VAL A 748 2.97 -23.98 -22.08
CA VAL A 748 1.73 -24.67 -22.47
C VAL A 748 0.88 -24.88 -21.23
N ALA A 749 -0.30 -24.27 -21.19
CA ALA A 749 -1.37 -24.62 -20.27
C ALA A 749 -2.34 -25.55 -20.97
N GLU A 750 -2.62 -26.69 -20.40
CA GLU A 750 -3.56 -27.67 -20.94
C GLU A 750 -4.43 -28.27 -19.83
N PRO A 751 -5.67 -28.67 -20.14
CA PRO A 751 -6.51 -29.35 -19.15
C PRO A 751 -5.82 -30.60 -18.65
N ARG A 752 -5.84 -30.80 -17.33
CA ARG A 752 -5.57 -32.14 -16.81
C ARG A 752 -6.72 -33.05 -17.21
N GLY A 753 -6.39 -34.19 -17.82
CA GLY A 753 -7.41 -35.19 -18.10
C GLY A 753 -8.21 -35.53 -16.84
N ALA A 754 -9.51 -35.70 -16.99
CA ALA A 754 -10.42 -35.97 -15.87
C ALA A 754 -10.08 -37.25 -15.06
N VAL A 755 -9.15 -38.04 -15.54
CA VAL A 755 -8.69 -39.29 -14.91
C VAL A 755 -7.21 -39.09 -14.57
N GLY A 756 -6.90 -38.97 -13.28
CA GLY A 756 -5.52 -38.97 -12.81
C GLY A 756 -4.77 -40.23 -13.26
N LEU A 757 -3.42 -40.20 -13.16
CA LEU A 757 -2.61 -41.35 -13.50
C LEU A 757 -3.13 -42.61 -12.80
N ARG A 758 -3.55 -43.58 -13.60
CA ARG A 758 -4.03 -44.86 -13.10
C ARG A 758 -3.41 -46.03 -13.89
N ILE A 759 -3.14 -47.11 -13.17
CA ILE A 759 -2.93 -48.39 -13.80
C ILE A 759 -4.30 -49.05 -13.93
N ALA A 760 -4.92 -48.88 -15.11
CA ALA A 760 -6.32 -49.27 -15.32
C ALA A 760 -6.53 -50.78 -15.32
N SER A 761 -5.51 -51.53 -15.70
CA SER A 761 -5.51 -53.00 -15.59
C SER A 761 -4.09 -53.53 -15.41
N LEU A 762 -3.95 -54.60 -14.61
CA LEU A 762 -2.73 -55.40 -14.52
C LEU A 762 -3.15 -56.86 -14.71
N ARG A 763 -2.70 -57.45 -15.80
CA ARG A 763 -2.97 -58.84 -16.15
C ARG A 763 -1.66 -59.62 -16.17
N VAL A 764 -1.68 -60.81 -15.63
CA VAL A 764 -0.55 -61.73 -15.68
C VAL A 764 -1.08 -63.10 -16.10
N ALA A 765 -0.51 -63.68 -17.12
CA ALA A 765 -0.90 -65.00 -17.64
C ALA A 765 0.36 -65.87 -17.81
N GLN A 766 0.27 -67.11 -17.47
CA GLN A 766 1.35 -68.08 -17.70
C GLN A 766 1.44 -68.42 -19.20
N THR A 767 2.65 -68.48 -19.72
CA THR A 767 2.91 -68.84 -21.12
C THR A 767 3.20 -70.32 -21.27
N ARG A 768 2.94 -70.86 -22.45
CA ARG A 768 3.17 -72.29 -22.74
C ARG A 768 4.62 -72.71 -22.55
N GLY A 769 5.57 -71.80 -22.42
CA GLY A 769 7.01 -72.05 -22.15
C GLY A 769 7.43 -71.93 -20.68
N GLY A 770 6.49 -71.82 -19.72
CA GLY A 770 6.79 -71.79 -18.27
C GLY A 770 7.13 -70.38 -17.75
N GLY A 771 7.04 -69.35 -18.59
CA GLY A 771 7.16 -67.95 -18.18
C GLY A 771 5.82 -67.27 -17.95
N PHE A 772 5.85 -65.94 -17.73
CA PHE A 772 4.68 -65.12 -17.53
C PHE A 772 4.66 -63.96 -18.50
N ALA A 773 3.51 -63.75 -19.14
CA ALA A 773 3.18 -62.52 -19.90
C ALA A 773 2.48 -61.55 -18.93
N ILE A 774 3.03 -60.38 -18.80
CA ILE A 774 2.54 -59.28 -17.96
C ILE A 774 2.08 -58.17 -18.83
N SER A 775 0.82 -57.77 -18.70
CA SER A 775 0.33 -56.61 -19.41
C SER A 775 -0.34 -55.63 -18.42
N TYR A 776 -0.03 -54.33 -18.56
CA TYR A 776 -0.68 -53.29 -17.77
C TYR A 776 -1.05 -52.12 -18.66
N THR A 777 -2.08 -51.38 -18.25
CA THR A 777 -2.60 -50.25 -19.01
C THR A 777 -2.44 -48.97 -18.22
N LEU A 778 -1.74 -47.99 -18.79
CA LEU A 778 -1.63 -46.65 -18.22
C LEU A 778 -2.70 -45.71 -18.80
N SER A 779 -3.34 -44.91 -17.92
CA SER A 779 -4.26 -43.86 -18.32
C SER A 779 -3.57 -42.62 -18.89
N ASP A 780 -2.29 -42.42 -18.62
CA ASP A 780 -1.44 -41.35 -19.12
C ASP A 780 0.02 -41.81 -19.20
N SER A 781 0.88 -41.09 -19.93
CA SER A 781 2.31 -41.36 -20.02
C SER A 781 2.98 -41.19 -18.67
N ALA A 782 3.81 -42.14 -18.25
CA ALA A 782 4.47 -42.11 -16.96
C ALA A 782 5.80 -42.90 -16.98
N LYS A 783 6.71 -42.60 -16.06
CA LYS A 783 7.85 -43.48 -15.76
C LYS A 783 7.33 -44.69 -15.02
N ALA A 784 7.47 -45.87 -15.59
CA ALA A 784 6.96 -47.09 -15.00
C ALA A 784 8.08 -48.00 -14.52
N GLN A 785 7.96 -48.52 -13.31
CA GLN A 785 8.80 -49.53 -12.76
C GLN A 785 7.99 -50.82 -12.56
N VAL A 786 8.47 -51.96 -13.07
CA VAL A 786 7.83 -53.24 -12.93
C VAL A 786 8.79 -54.20 -12.24
N ARG A 787 8.36 -54.75 -11.13
CA ARG A 787 9.16 -55.61 -10.26
C ARG A 787 8.44 -56.93 -9.96
N ILE A 788 9.20 -57.99 -9.84
CA ILE A 788 8.74 -59.25 -9.27
C ILE A 788 9.23 -59.30 -7.82
N LEU A 789 8.32 -59.52 -6.89
CA LEU A 789 8.63 -59.59 -5.48
C LEU A 789 8.35 -61.00 -4.96
N SER A 790 9.09 -61.44 -3.96
CA SER A 790 8.73 -62.63 -3.18
C SER A 790 7.46 -62.39 -2.34
N GLY A 791 6.84 -63.41 -1.80
CA GLY A 791 5.72 -63.29 -0.88
C GLY A 791 6.02 -62.43 0.38
N THR A 792 7.28 -62.22 0.73
CA THR A 792 7.76 -61.38 1.83
C THR A 792 8.09 -59.91 1.37
N GLY A 793 7.88 -59.61 0.09
CA GLY A 793 8.13 -58.26 -0.45
C GLY A 793 9.57 -57.99 -0.91
N LYS A 794 10.50 -59.00 -0.87
CA LYS A 794 11.85 -58.86 -1.40
C LYS A 794 11.82 -58.82 -2.93
N VAL A 795 12.55 -57.88 -3.56
CA VAL A 795 12.69 -57.78 -5.02
C VAL A 795 13.45 -59.01 -5.52
N ILE A 796 12.88 -59.77 -6.43
CA ILE A 796 13.43 -60.91 -7.11
C ILE A 796 14.00 -60.50 -8.45
N GLN A 797 13.25 -59.71 -9.22
CA GLN A 797 13.64 -59.23 -10.56
C GLN A 797 13.00 -57.90 -10.83
N THR A 798 13.72 -57.02 -11.52
CA THR A 798 13.18 -55.79 -12.09
C THR A 798 13.07 -55.98 -13.60
N LEU A 799 11.86 -55.92 -14.13
CA LEU A 799 11.57 -56.05 -15.55
C LEU A 799 11.60 -54.75 -16.31
N GLN A 800 11.30 -53.65 -15.63
CA GLN A 800 11.35 -52.29 -16.13
C GLN A 800 11.79 -51.38 -14.98
N ALA A 801 12.79 -50.54 -15.22
CA ALA A 801 13.49 -49.82 -14.15
C ALA A 801 13.12 -48.32 -14.05
N GLY A 802 11.93 -47.90 -14.45
CA GLY A 802 11.49 -46.47 -14.44
C GLY A 802 11.63 -45.79 -15.80
N GLU A 803 11.59 -46.58 -16.87
CA GLU A 803 11.56 -46.05 -18.24
C GLU A 803 10.22 -45.38 -18.55
N THR A 804 10.25 -44.38 -19.45
CA THR A 804 9.03 -43.71 -19.87
C THR A 804 8.14 -44.60 -20.71
N ALA A 805 6.96 -44.90 -20.21
CA ALA A 805 5.93 -45.67 -20.87
C ALA A 805 4.81 -44.75 -21.36
N SER A 806 4.39 -44.89 -22.59
CA SER A 806 3.32 -44.12 -23.19
C SER A 806 1.96 -44.59 -22.64
N ARG A 807 0.95 -43.69 -22.70
CA ARG A 807 -0.45 -44.05 -22.47
C ARG A 807 -0.86 -45.25 -23.34
N GLY A 808 -1.52 -46.21 -22.72
CA GLY A 808 -2.00 -47.42 -23.40
C GLY A 808 -1.53 -48.72 -22.73
N VAL A 809 -1.57 -49.81 -23.50
CA VAL A 809 -1.23 -51.14 -23.01
C VAL A 809 0.27 -51.41 -23.22
N ILE A 810 0.95 -51.78 -22.15
CA ILE A 810 2.34 -52.16 -22.13
C ILE A 810 2.44 -53.66 -21.83
N ASN A 811 3.24 -54.37 -22.59
CA ASN A 811 3.45 -55.82 -22.46
C ASN A 811 4.89 -56.11 -22.13
N LEU A 812 5.09 -56.95 -21.12
CA LEU A 812 6.39 -57.45 -20.67
C LEU A 812 6.33 -58.97 -20.50
N THR A 813 7.45 -59.58 -20.50
CA THR A 813 7.57 -61.02 -20.21
C THR A 813 8.55 -61.30 -19.09
N TRP A 814 8.24 -62.25 -18.26
CA TRP A 814 9.16 -62.73 -17.25
C TRP A 814 9.34 -64.26 -17.43
N ASN A 815 10.60 -64.69 -17.44
CA ASN A 815 10.98 -66.09 -17.69
C ASN A 815 11.04 -66.98 -16.43
N GLY A 816 10.54 -66.48 -15.28
CA GLY A 816 10.59 -67.23 -14.01
C GLY A 816 11.94 -67.30 -13.38
N ARG A 817 12.89 -66.41 -13.71
CA ARG A 817 14.24 -66.33 -13.15
C ARG A 817 14.44 -65.05 -12.37
N ASP A 818 15.32 -65.11 -11.36
CA ASP A 818 15.77 -63.95 -10.57
C ASP A 818 16.78 -63.08 -11.34
N SER A 819 17.26 -62.02 -10.70
CA SER A 819 18.26 -61.10 -11.27
C SER A 819 19.62 -61.73 -11.55
N ALA A 820 19.93 -62.91 -10.96
CA ALA A 820 21.13 -63.67 -11.22
C ALA A 820 20.91 -64.75 -12.32
N GLY A 821 19.70 -64.83 -12.91
CA GLY A 821 19.35 -65.80 -13.96
C GLY A 821 18.99 -67.19 -13.41
N ILE A 822 18.86 -67.36 -12.09
CA ILE A 822 18.51 -68.60 -11.43
C ILE A 822 17.00 -68.81 -11.41
N ALA A 823 16.49 -69.98 -11.73
CA ALA A 823 15.06 -70.25 -11.71
C ALA A 823 14.53 -70.16 -10.26
N VAL A 824 13.48 -69.37 -10.09
CA VAL A 824 12.93 -69.18 -8.73
C VAL A 824 12.17 -70.36 -8.25
N PRO A 825 12.14 -70.65 -6.95
CA PRO A 825 11.40 -71.80 -6.35
C PRO A 825 9.90 -71.75 -6.62
N ALA A 826 9.23 -72.91 -6.58
CA ALA A 826 7.78 -72.98 -6.54
C ALA A 826 7.26 -72.17 -5.33
N GLY A 827 6.23 -71.34 -5.50
CA GLY A 827 5.74 -70.45 -4.45
C GLY A 827 4.95 -69.31 -4.96
N SER A 828 4.53 -68.43 -4.03
CA SER A 828 3.78 -67.19 -4.33
C SER A 828 4.72 -66.01 -4.52
N TYR A 829 4.50 -65.25 -5.60
CA TYR A 829 5.23 -64.05 -5.97
C TYR A 829 4.23 -62.92 -6.28
N LEU A 830 4.69 -61.68 -6.27
CA LEU A 830 3.89 -60.54 -6.59
C LEU A 830 4.51 -59.80 -7.80
N VAL A 831 3.68 -59.49 -8.76
CA VAL A 831 4.01 -58.52 -9.83
C VAL A 831 3.58 -57.17 -9.36
N GLU A 832 4.50 -56.25 -9.19
CA GLU A 832 4.25 -54.87 -8.79
C GLU A 832 4.55 -53.95 -9.95
N VAL A 833 3.62 -53.05 -10.25
CA VAL A 833 3.79 -51.95 -11.19
C VAL A 833 3.65 -50.65 -10.42
N ILE A 834 4.65 -49.80 -10.49
CA ILE A 834 4.63 -48.44 -9.95
C ILE A 834 4.81 -47.51 -11.15
N ALA A 835 3.90 -46.57 -11.30
CA ALA A 835 3.98 -45.54 -12.34
C ALA A 835 4.03 -44.16 -11.68
N ALA A 836 4.89 -43.26 -12.16
CA ALA A 836 5.00 -41.89 -11.71
C ALA A 836 4.99 -40.96 -12.95
N SER A 837 4.02 -40.03 -13.01
CA SER A 837 3.97 -39.02 -14.06
C SER A 837 4.97 -37.88 -13.79
N GLU A 838 5.28 -37.11 -14.78
CA GLU A 838 6.18 -35.96 -14.65
C GLU A 838 5.66 -34.88 -13.68
N ASP A 839 4.34 -34.83 -13.48
CA ASP A 839 3.67 -33.91 -12.55
C ASP A 839 3.53 -34.47 -11.12
N GLY A 840 4.24 -35.57 -10.81
CA GLY A 840 4.34 -36.13 -9.47
C GLY A 840 3.18 -37.04 -9.03
N GLN A 841 2.21 -37.34 -9.94
CA GLN A 841 1.17 -38.33 -9.61
C GLN A 841 1.79 -39.73 -9.60
N THR A 842 1.39 -40.55 -8.65
CA THR A 842 1.83 -41.96 -8.56
C THR A 842 0.63 -42.89 -8.60
N ALA A 843 0.81 -44.00 -9.29
CA ALA A 843 -0.13 -45.10 -9.29
C ALA A 843 0.62 -46.41 -8.97
N ARG A 844 0.01 -47.31 -8.23
CA ARG A 844 0.57 -48.59 -7.89
C ARG A 844 -0.47 -49.69 -8.09
N ALA A 845 -0.06 -50.77 -8.76
CA ALA A 845 -0.86 -52.00 -8.89
C ALA A 845 -0.02 -53.21 -8.51
N VAL A 846 -0.62 -54.18 -7.82
CA VAL A 846 0.04 -55.42 -7.43
C VAL A 846 -0.87 -56.62 -7.83
N LYS A 847 -0.27 -57.63 -8.40
CA LYS A 847 -0.95 -58.85 -8.82
C LYS A 847 -0.18 -60.10 -8.29
N PRO A 848 -0.81 -60.95 -7.50
CA PRO A 848 -0.19 -62.20 -7.07
C PRO A 848 -0.12 -63.20 -8.23
N ILE A 849 0.96 -63.98 -8.26
CA ILE A 849 1.18 -65.09 -9.17
C ILE A 849 1.71 -66.28 -8.38
N VAL A 850 1.38 -67.48 -8.83
CA VAL A 850 1.86 -68.74 -8.24
C VAL A 850 2.68 -69.47 -9.28
N ILE A 851 3.87 -69.89 -8.90
CA ILE A 851 4.72 -70.75 -9.69
C ILE A 851 4.55 -72.19 -9.20
N THR A 852 4.00 -72.99 -10.04
CA THR A 852 3.90 -74.45 -9.84
C THR A 852 4.93 -75.12 -10.75
N ARG A 853 5.70 -76.00 -10.22
CA ARG A 853 6.60 -76.86 -11.06
C ARG A 853 5.89 -78.10 -11.53
#